data_bf953563670bf2ed5658d5f3c8d3ec4d
#
_entry.id   bf953563670bf2ed5658d5f3c8d3ec4d
#
_cell.length_a   1.000
_cell.length_b   1.000
_cell.length_c   1.000
_cell.angle_alpha   90.00
_cell.angle_beta   90.00
_cell.angle_gamma   90.00
#
_symmetry.space_group_name_H-M   'P 1'
#
loop_
_entity.id
_entity.type
_entity.pdbx_description
1 polymer ?
#
loop_
_entity_poly.entity_id
_entity_poly.type
_entity_poly.pdbx_seq_one_letter_code
_entity_poly.pdbx_strand_id
1 'polypeptide(L)'
;MNYSRVTSMIVRLWRSPISLFVLLGAFAVSAAQAQSTSTGSISGTVTSASTRNALQGATVSIPSLNLVEFTDNSGRFVMSGVPAGVVDVVVTYSGFNEGRQKVTVSSGAPSQVNLELKTSDVVTMQAFTVESVKEGSALALTEQRNALNVKNVTAFDEWGILPTQNVGELASRLPGITFTTDEDQLINNISIGGQPSSYTRLNVDGMSTTGVGGDGRTATLHSFSGSMYEQIEIISGQTPDKRADSLGGQVNLKTRSPLAMSERSRGSYNASVRYFPSWSDRNAAVAERPLRPDFSATYTQILDVMGGTRNLGIVVSASYQEVINPHNWDTNLYEATTGVAQLRDYTRTSGFNDRFLSAVSLRADYRLSQSTTASLRFLYNAGSEPFFNYTAVNPWVSTNLTVNSATNPNGAIAPGYTANRIEILPVNNTALQPGGVVVGAAQMRLNPQRYSFTSKNPTGTLTFDHNFGRLKIDHAYRWSNTHWDSGAGRERENGTVAMRTKGAVGFILDNSNLQGKVFTQTGGVSVYDIASYTPFVITAANTGLQPVPITSTVFNKRDTVTDTNEVAGTINASYLLPTSHPITFKAGLDTVNRRVNNRPVYPRRWYGVVGTVLPTSGLMPLTEFERLNGGQRLPVVDPAAISTTLGNTALWYEDVNFTATQQYTNRRIMEEGVDAAYIQGQTKFGRLTVVGGIRGEWVETDTFTYFRARTTATTVEPDHFKRAAMDFARLSRDGGYHKFFPSLHLAYDITKNLKARASWSNTYGRPALANLVAAPSPNPTATPTPTVTMGNPALKPQVADTIDLKLEYYFSNSGSFTLHGYRKNISDYIGAAGRSGQLVPDGPDNGFDGLYSGYEIIQSANLGDAKLNGLQVEVRERLTFLPGLLKGLTARANYTYLETSGKFAGTVELKNGQVAGFIPRAYNAGLIYAYKKFGASFDMNYTGKYPTVYSTTTPTSTIYRDAWKMMNVGFSYRVRPDATLFLNVNNIAQEGPRQYIFNETRVRSQWVVPRALKFGITGQF
;
A
#
# COMPACT_ATOMS: atom_id res chain seq x y z
N MET A 1 28.75 -8.47 5.64
CA MET A 1 28.41 -7.39 6.58
C MET A 1 29.68 -6.63 6.95
N ASN A 2 29.81 -5.38 6.53
CA ASN A 2 31.02 -4.61 6.80
C ASN A 2 30.92 -3.99 8.21
N TYR A 3 31.73 -4.46 9.15
CA TYR A 3 31.86 -3.95 10.53
C TYR A 3 32.18 -2.45 10.64
N SER A 4 32.77 -1.86 9.60
CA SER A 4 33.12 -0.44 9.56
C SER A 4 31.91 0.52 9.56
N ARG A 5 30.70 0.05 9.23
CA ARG A 5 29.49 0.89 9.18
C ARG A 5 28.70 0.92 10.47
N VAL A 6 28.79 -0.12 11.31
CA VAL A 6 28.20 -0.09 12.67
C VAL A 6 28.96 0.91 13.53
N THR A 7 30.27 0.97 13.38
CA THR A 7 31.13 1.95 14.07
C THR A 7 30.84 3.39 13.60
N SER A 8 30.55 3.61 12.31
CA SER A 8 30.15 4.94 11.80
C SER A 8 28.79 5.39 12.33
N MET A 9 27.87 4.46 12.58
CA MET A 9 26.57 4.73 13.17
C MET A 9 26.69 5.19 14.64
N ILE A 10 27.55 4.54 15.43
CA ILE A 10 27.83 4.93 16.81
C ILE A 10 28.57 6.29 16.86
N VAL A 11 29.48 6.54 15.94
CA VAL A 11 30.23 7.81 15.86
C VAL A 11 29.36 8.96 15.36
N ARG A 12 28.35 8.71 14.49
CA ARG A 12 27.36 9.72 14.07
C ARG A 12 26.43 10.13 15.22
N LEU A 13 26.01 9.18 16.06
CA LEU A 13 25.23 9.48 17.28
C LEU A 13 25.99 10.38 18.26
N TRP A 14 27.32 10.31 18.30
CA TRP A 14 28.17 11.14 19.18
C TRP A 14 28.49 12.52 18.59
N ARG A 15 28.35 12.73 17.30
CA ARG A 15 28.64 14.02 16.64
C ARG A 15 27.39 14.87 16.33
N SER A 16 26.19 14.35 16.60
CA SER A 16 24.97 15.12 16.40
C SER A 16 24.69 16.05 17.60
N PRO A 17 24.09 17.22 17.40
CA PRO A 17 23.69 18.13 18.48
C PRO A 17 22.71 17.49 19.50
N ILE A 18 22.25 16.29 19.22
CA ILE A 18 21.41 15.45 20.07
C ILE A 18 22.08 15.10 21.42
N SER A 19 23.41 14.91 21.43
CA SER A 19 24.18 14.63 22.67
C SER A 19 24.10 15.78 23.68
N LEU A 20 23.92 17.01 23.23
CA LEU A 20 23.78 18.20 24.11
C LEU A 20 22.39 18.27 24.75
N PHE A 21 21.33 17.82 24.05
CA PHE A 21 19.97 17.80 24.58
C PHE A 21 19.75 16.68 25.63
N VAL A 22 20.41 15.53 25.47
CA VAL A 22 20.34 14.44 26.45
C VAL A 22 21.03 14.84 27.76
N LEU A 23 22.15 15.57 27.70
CA LEU A 23 22.84 16.10 28.86
C LEU A 23 22.00 17.19 29.59
N LEU A 24 21.35 18.08 28.84
CA LEU A 24 20.48 19.12 29.41
C LEU A 24 19.20 18.53 30.05
N GLY A 25 18.63 17.48 29.50
CA GLY A 25 17.50 16.74 30.09
C GLY A 25 17.86 16.03 31.37
N ALA A 26 19.05 15.44 31.46
CA ALA A 26 19.54 14.78 32.67
C ALA A 26 19.82 15.77 33.83
N PHE A 27 20.26 17.00 33.53
CA PHE A 27 20.48 18.04 34.53
C PHE A 27 19.18 18.65 35.12
N ALA A 28 18.11 18.72 34.31
CA ALA A 28 16.81 19.23 34.77
C ALA A 28 16.10 18.31 35.78
N VAL A 29 16.42 17.00 35.74
CA VAL A 29 15.85 16.01 36.68
C VAL A 29 16.48 16.10 38.10
N SER A 30 17.69 16.64 38.22
CA SER A 30 18.40 16.73 39.51
C SER A 30 17.93 17.87 40.43
N ALA A 31 17.11 18.80 39.94
CA ALA A 31 16.70 19.99 40.68
C ALA A 31 15.33 19.88 41.40
N ALA A 32 14.59 18.79 41.26
CA ALA A 32 13.26 18.62 41.85
C ALA A 32 13.27 17.69 43.05
N GLN A 33 14.09 17.95 44.03
CA GLN A 33 13.90 17.39 45.39
C GLN A 33 12.90 18.26 46.18
N ALA A 34 11.61 18.07 45.88
CA ALA A 34 10.52 18.65 46.67
C ALA A 34 9.98 17.57 47.61
N GLN A 35 9.88 17.95 48.87
CA GLN A 35 9.24 17.35 50.05
C GLN A 35 8.60 15.96 49.83
N SER A 36 9.18 14.94 50.43
CA SER A 36 8.67 13.57 50.46
C SER A 36 7.42 13.45 51.35
N THR A 37 6.24 13.64 50.76
CA THR A 37 5.05 13.00 51.31
C THR A 37 5.26 11.48 51.23
N SER A 38 5.01 10.71 52.29
CA SER A 38 5.09 9.27 52.31
C SER A 38 4.13 8.65 51.30
N THR A 39 4.64 8.31 50.13
CA THR A 39 3.84 7.71 49.04
C THR A 39 4.12 6.22 48.92
N GLY A 40 3.09 5.43 48.62
CA GLY A 40 3.17 4.03 48.26
C GLY A 40 2.89 3.78 46.79
N SER A 41 2.77 2.52 46.47
CA SER A 41 2.34 2.08 45.12
C SER A 41 1.20 1.06 45.23
N ILE A 42 0.36 1.02 44.19
CA ILE A 42 -0.66 -0.02 44.01
C ILE A 42 -0.28 -0.82 42.76
N SER A 43 -0.21 -2.14 42.89
CA SER A 43 0.00 -3.04 41.75
C SER A 43 -1.09 -4.10 41.70
N GLY A 44 -1.36 -4.64 40.54
CA GLY A 44 -2.37 -5.69 40.42
C GLY A 44 -2.66 -6.15 39.04
N THR A 45 -3.75 -6.90 38.89
CA THR A 45 -4.21 -7.43 37.59
C THR A 45 -5.69 -7.14 37.36
N VAL A 46 -6.04 -6.93 36.12
CA VAL A 46 -7.43 -6.79 35.63
C VAL A 46 -7.74 -7.92 34.65
N THR A 47 -8.79 -8.68 34.95
CA THR A 47 -9.20 -9.84 34.16
C THR A 47 -10.68 -9.81 33.83
N SER A 48 -11.08 -10.52 32.77
CA SER A 48 -12.48 -10.78 32.42
C SER A 48 -13.05 -11.86 33.36
N ALA A 49 -14.19 -11.62 33.99
CA ALA A 49 -14.84 -12.61 34.84
C ALA A 49 -15.34 -13.85 34.08
N SER A 50 -15.68 -13.70 32.78
CA SER A 50 -16.21 -14.79 31.96
C SER A 50 -15.12 -15.67 31.36
N THR A 51 -14.04 -15.09 30.82
CA THR A 51 -12.99 -15.81 30.10
C THR A 51 -11.71 -15.96 30.93
N ARG A 52 -11.57 -15.22 32.02
CA ARG A 52 -10.34 -15.07 32.81
C ARG A 52 -9.15 -14.52 32.05
N ASN A 53 -9.34 -14.07 30.80
CA ASN A 53 -8.29 -13.42 30.04
C ASN A 53 -7.91 -12.08 30.68
N ALA A 54 -6.66 -11.73 30.56
CA ALA A 54 -6.16 -10.44 30.99
C ALA A 54 -6.74 -9.33 30.12
N LEU A 55 -7.22 -8.25 30.75
CA LEU A 55 -7.75 -7.08 30.03
C LEU A 55 -6.63 -6.06 29.81
N GLN A 56 -6.00 -6.12 28.65
CA GLN A 56 -4.97 -5.18 28.21
C GLN A 56 -5.58 -3.79 27.96
N GLY A 57 -4.89 -2.72 28.37
CA GLY A 57 -5.32 -1.34 28.14
C GLY A 57 -6.50 -0.92 29.03
N ALA A 58 -6.91 -1.72 30.02
CA ALA A 58 -7.90 -1.31 31.01
C ALA A 58 -7.45 -0.05 31.74
N THR A 59 -8.36 0.92 31.86
CA THR A 59 -8.07 2.16 32.59
C THR A 59 -8.23 1.93 34.09
N VAL A 60 -7.15 2.02 34.82
CA VAL A 60 -7.11 1.99 36.30
C VAL A 60 -6.93 3.43 36.80
N SER A 61 -7.82 3.92 37.61
CA SER A 61 -7.80 5.32 38.06
C SER A 61 -8.08 5.46 39.55
N ILE A 62 -7.52 6.51 40.14
CA ILE A 62 -7.90 7.03 41.45
C ILE A 62 -8.45 8.45 41.21
N PRO A 63 -9.78 8.60 41.07
CA PRO A 63 -10.37 9.88 40.64
C PRO A 63 -10.06 11.04 41.59
N SER A 64 -9.97 10.78 42.89
CA SER A 64 -9.64 11.81 43.92
C SER A 64 -8.24 12.41 43.76
N LEU A 65 -7.33 11.68 43.09
CA LEU A 65 -5.93 12.09 42.89
C LEU A 65 -5.62 12.42 41.42
N ASN A 66 -6.58 12.32 40.53
CA ASN A 66 -6.40 12.42 39.07
C ASN A 66 -5.31 11.47 38.53
N LEU A 67 -5.02 10.38 39.22
CA LEU A 67 -4.08 9.37 38.77
C LEU A 67 -4.78 8.38 37.83
N VAL A 68 -4.15 8.11 36.71
CA VAL A 68 -4.64 7.17 35.72
C VAL A 68 -3.47 6.33 35.23
N GLU A 69 -3.66 5.02 35.17
CA GLU A 69 -2.72 4.05 34.65
C GLU A 69 -3.45 3.08 33.74
N PHE A 70 -2.73 2.41 32.83
CA PHE A 70 -3.29 1.40 31.92
C PHE A 70 -2.65 0.05 32.17
N THR A 71 -3.44 -1.00 32.06
CA THR A 71 -2.91 -2.36 32.17
C THR A 71 -2.05 -2.70 30.94
N ASP A 72 -0.96 -3.45 31.17
CA ASP A 72 -0.08 -3.98 30.15
C ASP A 72 -0.73 -5.16 29.38
N ASN A 73 0.03 -5.79 28.46
CA ASN A 73 -0.41 -6.94 27.66
C ASN A 73 -0.73 -8.21 28.47
N SER A 74 -0.46 -8.21 29.75
CA SER A 74 -0.82 -9.30 30.70
C SER A 74 -1.87 -8.86 31.72
N GLY A 75 -2.53 -7.72 31.48
CA GLY A 75 -3.54 -7.15 32.36
C GLY A 75 -3.00 -6.57 33.69
N ARG A 76 -1.68 -6.41 33.80
CA ARG A 76 -1.03 -5.88 35.02
C ARG A 76 -0.90 -4.37 34.95
N PHE A 77 -0.96 -3.74 36.13
CA PHE A 77 -0.68 -2.33 36.27
C PHE A 77 0.17 -2.07 37.55
N VAL A 78 0.91 -0.96 37.49
CA VAL A 78 1.63 -0.44 38.65
C VAL A 78 1.39 1.07 38.71
N MET A 79 0.66 1.51 39.70
CA MET A 79 0.38 2.92 39.95
C MET A 79 1.24 3.40 41.13
N SER A 80 2.17 4.28 40.87
CA SER A 80 3.12 4.83 41.85
C SER A 80 2.75 6.24 42.23
N GLY A 81 3.28 6.69 43.38
CA GLY A 81 3.05 8.04 43.88
C GLY A 81 1.69 8.23 44.54
N VAL A 82 1.09 7.17 45.01
CA VAL A 82 -0.19 7.22 45.73
C VAL A 82 0.07 7.59 47.19
N PRO A 83 -0.52 8.65 47.75
CA PRO A 83 -0.39 8.98 49.19
C PRO A 83 -0.86 7.82 50.04
N ALA A 84 -0.19 7.61 51.20
CA ALA A 84 -0.61 6.63 52.20
C ALA A 84 -2.02 6.95 52.68
N GLY A 85 -2.87 5.91 52.80
CA GLY A 85 -4.27 6.08 53.24
C GLY A 85 -5.22 5.19 52.41
N VAL A 86 -6.51 5.36 52.64
CA VAL A 86 -7.54 4.62 51.90
C VAL A 86 -7.92 5.37 50.61
N VAL A 87 -7.80 4.71 49.49
CA VAL A 87 -8.18 5.27 48.15
C VAL A 87 -9.17 4.36 47.46
N ASP A 88 -10.02 4.95 46.62
CA ASP A 88 -10.93 4.22 45.71
C ASP A 88 -10.24 3.98 44.36
N VAL A 89 -9.93 2.73 44.09
CA VAL A 89 -9.43 2.30 42.77
C VAL A 89 -10.63 1.98 41.88
N VAL A 90 -10.73 2.64 40.73
CA VAL A 90 -11.79 2.48 39.76
C VAL A 90 -11.18 1.93 38.47
N VAL A 91 -11.73 0.83 37.94
CA VAL A 91 -11.29 0.22 36.70
C VAL A 91 -12.43 0.25 35.68
N THR A 92 -12.11 0.75 34.48
CA THR A 92 -13.06 0.81 33.35
C THR A 92 -12.48 0.15 32.10
N TYR A 93 -13.36 -0.56 31.38
CA TYR A 93 -13.06 -1.22 30.13
C TYR A 93 -14.31 -1.22 29.24
N SER A 94 -14.18 -0.93 27.93
CA SER A 94 -15.34 -0.81 27.03
C SER A 94 -16.11 -2.13 26.94
N GLY A 95 -17.45 -2.10 27.08
CA GLY A 95 -18.29 -3.30 27.08
C GLY A 95 -18.27 -4.09 28.38
N PHE A 96 -17.64 -3.58 29.46
CA PHE A 96 -17.64 -4.16 30.80
C PHE A 96 -18.21 -3.19 31.83
N ASN A 97 -18.78 -3.74 32.91
CA ASN A 97 -19.19 -2.95 34.05
C ASN A 97 -17.97 -2.37 34.80
N GLU A 98 -18.11 -1.19 35.34
CA GLU A 98 -17.08 -0.54 36.12
C GLU A 98 -16.76 -1.38 37.39
N GLY A 99 -15.48 -1.68 37.58
CA GLY A 99 -14.96 -2.29 38.81
C GLY A 99 -14.51 -1.23 39.82
N ARG A 100 -14.83 -1.39 41.12
CA ARG A 100 -14.39 -0.51 42.17
C ARG A 100 -13.89 -1.31 43.36
N GLN A 101 -12.77 -0.86 43.94
CA GLN A 101 -12.21 -1.45 45.17
C GLN A 101 -11.54 -0.39 46.04
N LYS A 102 -11.86 -0.37 47.32
CA LYS A 102 -11.14 0.43 48.33
C LYS A 102 -9.84 -0.27 48.70
N VAL A 103 -8.75 0.47 48.65
CA VAL A 103 -7.39 -0.02 48.91
C VAL A 103 -6.72 0.83 49.95
N THR A 104 -6.12 0.17 50.97
CA THR A 104 -5.26 0.86 51.94
C THR A 104 -3.84 0.85 51.41
N VAL A 105 -3.30 2.03 51.14
CA VAL A 105 -1.93 2.22 50.65
C VAL A 105 -1.01 2.46 51.82
N SER A 106 0.03 1.62 51.93
CA SER A 106 1.09 1.76 52.91
C SER A 106 2.31 2.45 52.30
N SER A 107 3.01 3.25 53.05
CA SER A 107 4.27 3.85 52.63
C SER A 107 5.35 2.78 52.45
N GLY A 108 6.01 2.79 51.30
CA GLY A 108 7.19 1.95 51.00
C GLY A 108 6.91 0.52 50.54
N ALA A 109 5.66 0.01 50.61
CA ALA A 109 5.31 -1.34 50.15
C ALA A 109 4.20 -1.28 49.10
N PRO A 110 4.24 -2.08 48.00
CA PRO A 110 3.16 -2.11 47.01
C PRO A 110 1.91 -2.79 47.60
N SER A 111 0.75 -2.10 47.54
CA SER A 111 -0.55 -2.69 47.83
C SER A 111 -1.05 -3.46 46.62
N GLN A 112 -1.52 -4.71 46.81
CA GLN A 112 -1.99 -5.58 45.73
C GLN A 112 -3.50 -5.44 45.51
N VAL A 113 -3.94 -5.32 44.25
CA VAL A 113 -5.34 -5.21 43.84
C VAL A 113 -5.60 -6.02 42.58
N ASN A 114 -6.39 -7.08 42.69
CA ASN A 114 -6.81 -7.87 41.53
C ASN A 114 -8.31 -7.70 41.31
N LEU A 115 -8.70 -7.25 40.11
CA LEU A 115 -10.08 -6.94 39.78
C LEU A 115 -10.55 -7.80 38.62
N GLU A 116 -11.72 -8.43 38.79
CA GLU A 116 -12.42 -9.14 37.71
C GLU A 116 -13.60 -8.30 37.22
N LEU A 117 -13.61 -7.95 35.94
CA LEU A 117 -14.70 -7.17 35.36
C LEU A 117 -15.73 -8.10 34.70
N LYS A 118 -17.01 -7.82 34.92
CA LYS A 118 -18.14 -8.50 34.27
C LYS A 118 -18.56 -7.73 33.03
N THR A 119 -18.93 -8.44 31.95
CA THR A 119 -19.48 -7.82 30.76
C THR A 119 -20.79 -7.10 31.05
N SER A 120 -21.04 -5.97 30.44
CA SER A 120 -22.22 -5.12 30.65
C SER A 120 -23.53 -5.77 30.19
N ASP A 121 -23.50 -6.68 29.21
CA ASP A 121 -24.67 -7.42 28.71
C ASP A 121 -24.56 -8.90 29.05
N VAL A 122 -25.39 -9.35 29.98
CA VAL A 122 -25.66 -10.77 30.20
C VAL A 122 -26.70 -11.22 29.18
N VAL A 123 -26.33 -11.42 27.93
CA VAL A 123 -27.11 -12.29 27.05
C VAL A 123 -26.48 -13.68 27.18
N THR A 124 -27.12 -14.54 27.96
CA THR A 124 -26.84 -15.98 28.04
C THR A 124 -27.12 -16.61 26.67
N MET A 125 -26.21 -16.45 25.75
CA MET A 125 -26.10 -17.28 24.54
C MET A 125 -24.96 -18.26 24.82
N GLN A 126 -25.32 -19.56 24.73
CA GLN A 126 -24.38 -20.66 24.95
C GLN A 126 -23.04 -20.38 24.27
N ALA A 127 -22.00 -20.57 25.07
CA ALA A 127 -20.61 -20.30 24.78
C ALA A 127 -20.24 -20.60 23.32
N PHE A 128 -19.68 -19.69 22.63
CA PHE A 128 -18.45 -19.86 21.93
C PHE A 128 -18.15 -18.71 20.99
N THR A 129 -17.52 -18.31 20.28
CA THR A 129 -17.12 -17.32 19.26
C THR A 129 -17.56 -15.86 19.55
N VAL A 130 -18.64 -15.66 20.27
CA VAL A 130 -19.18 -14.32 20.57
C VAL A 130 -18.38 -13.62 21.69
N GLU A 131 -17.74 -14.37 22.59
CA GLU A 131 -16.97 -13.74 23.68
C GLU A 131 -15.56 -13.33 23.27
N SER A 132 -14.86 -14.11 22.44
CA SER A 132 -13.57 -13.69 21.92
C SER A 132 -13.68 -12.53 20.94
N VAL A 133 -14.74 -12.50 20.12
CA VAL A 133 -15.07 -11.34 19.26
C VAL A 133 -15.42 -10.11 20.11
N LYS A 134 -16.10 -10.30 21.24
CA LYS A 134 -16.37 -9.19 22.18
C LYS A 134 -15.10 -8.64 22.82
N GLU A 135 -14.14 -9.47 23.20
CA GLU A 135 -12.90 -9.02 23.83
C GLU A 135 -12.00 -8.26 22.84
N GLY A 136 -11.84 -8.73 21.60
CA GLY A 136 -11.11 -7.99 20.56
C GLY A 136 -11.71 -6.63 20.25
N SER A 137 -13.03 -6.59 20.04
CA SER A 137 -13.76 -5.32 19.84
C SER A 137 -13.71 -4.41 21.07
N ALA A 138 -13.83 -4.97 22.28
CA ALA A 138 -13.75 -4.22 23.52
C ALA A 138 -12.36 -3.62 23.73
N LEU A 139 -11.30 -4.39 23.44
CA LEU A 139 -9.92 -3.90 23.43
C LEU A 139 -9.75 -2.74 22.44
N ALA A 140 -10.18 -2.93 21.19
CA ALA A 140 -10.07 -1.91 20.15
C ALA A 140 -10.77 -0.60 20.54
N LEU A 141 -12.02 -0.69 21.06
CA LEU A 141 -12.76 0.48 21.53
C LEU A 141 -12.12 1.12 22.77
N THR A 142 -11.58 0.32 23.68
CA THR A 142 -10.90 0.83 24.88
C THR A 142 -9.63 1.59 24.47
N GLU A 143 -8.85 1.04 23.56
CA GLU A 143 -7.66 1.73 23.02
C GLU A 143 -8.01 2.99 22.25
N GLN A 144 -9.09 2.99 21.44
CA GLN A 144 -9.58 4.18 20.79
C GLN A 144 -10.03 5.25 21.80
N ARG A 145 -10.81 4.85 22.81
CA ARG A 145 -11.31 5.76 23.83
C ARG A 145 -10.20 6.37 24.68
N ASN A 146 -9.16 5.59 25.00
CA ASN A 146 -8.02 6.01 25.82
C ASN A 146 -6.93 6.71 25.00
N ALA A 147 -7.03 6.72 23.68
CA ALA A 147 -6.04 7.38 22.84
C ALA A 147 -5.90 8.86 23.21
N LEU A 148 -4.68 9.36 23.18
CA LEU A 148 -4.34 10.76 23.41
C LEU A 148 -4.60 11.64 22.19
N ASN A 149 -4.61 11.02 21.00
CA ASN A 149 -4.77 11.65 19.70
C ASN A 149 -6.02 11.17 18.99
N VAL A 150 -6.29 11.72 17.82
CA VAL A 150 -7.37 11.29 16.93
C VAL A 150 -6.96 9.99 16.21
N LYS A 151 -7.56 8.88 16.62
CA LYS A 151 -7.38 7.57 15.98
C LYS A 151 -8.65 6.74 15.95
N ASN A 152 -8.71 5.77 15.03
CA ASN A 152 -9.71 4.69 14.99
C ASN A 152 -8.99 3.35 15.15
N VAL A 153 -9.57 2.45 15.93
CA VAL A 153 -9.02 1.11 16.17
C VAL A 153 -10.08 0.06 15.90
N THR A 154 -9.71 -0.99 15.19
CA THR A 154 -10.60 -2.10 14.85
C THR A 154 -9.88 -3.43 14.99
N ALA A 155 -10.52 -4.41 15.59
CA ALA A 155 -10.00 -5.77 15.71
C ALA A 155 -10.25 -6.57 14.42
N PHE A 156 -9.32 -7.47 14.06
CA PHE A 156 -9.45 -8.30 12.86
C PHE A 156 -10.63 -9.28 12.92
N ASP A 157 -10.95 -9.79 14.11
CA ASP A 157 -12.04 -10.72 14.35
C ASP A 157 -13.44 -10.07 14.32
N GLU A 158 -13.50 -8.76 14.31
CA GLU A 158 -14.72 -7.97 14.38
C GLU A 158 -15.62 -8.14 13.14
N TRP A 159 -15.03 -8.44 11.97
CA TRP A 159 -15.74 -8.59 10.71
C TRP A 159 -16.10 -10.03 10.35
N GLY A 160 -15.90 -10.96 11.27
CA GLY A 160 -16.12 -12.39 11.01
C GLY A 160 -15.10 -12.97 10.02
N ILE A 161 -15.54 -13.90 9.17
CA ILE A 161 -14.67 -14.56 8.20
C ILE A 161 -14.52 -13.67 6.96
N LEU A 162 -13.34 -13.10 6.80
CA LEU A 162 -13.04 -12.24 5.66
C LEU A 162 -12.92 -13.04 4.35
N PRO A 163 -13.32 -12.44 3.21
CA PRO A 163 -13.24 -13.06 1.89
C PRO A 163 -11.83 -13.45 1.48
N THR A 164 -10.85 -12.62 1.83
CA THR A 164 -9.43 -12.90 1.64
C THR A 164 -8.72 -12.74 2.99
N GLN A 165 -7.52 -13.30 3.09
CA GLN A 165 -6.67 -13.09 4.27
C GLN A 165 -5.80 -11.83 4.13
N ASN A 166 -6.05 -11.00 3.14
CA ASN A 166 -5.33 -9.77 2.90
C ASN A 166 -5.71 -8.70 3.96
N VAL A 167 -4.73 -8.06 4.56
CA VAL A 167 -4.93 -6.93 5.48
C VAL A 167 -5.74 -5.80 4.83
N GLY A 168 -5.58 -5.56 3.54
CA GLY A 168 -6.32 -4.56 2.78
C GLY A 168 -7.83 -4.76 2.81
N GLU A 169 -8.31 -5.99 2.88
CA GLU A 169 -9.75 -6.31 2.97
C GLU A 169 -10.38 -5.77 4.26
N LEU A 170 -9.68 -5.89 5.39
CA LEU A 170 -10.17 -5.28 6.62
C LEU A 170 -10.01 -3.76 6.58
N ALA A 171 -8.85 -3.28 6.14
CA ALA A 171 -8.56 -1.85 6.07
C ALA A 171 -9.58 -1.09 5.22
N SER A 172 -10.00 -1.67 4.08
CA SER A 172 -10.97 -1.05 3.16
C SER A 172 -12.36 -0.81 3.76
N ARG A 173 -12.67 -1.48 4.87
CA ARG A 173 -13.95 -1.36 5.58
C ARG A 173 -13.93 -0.33 6.70
N LEU A 174 -12.75 0.26 6.99
CA LEU A 174 -12.57 1.22 8.05
C LEU A 174 -12.99 2.64 7.62
N PRO A 175 -13.43 3.48 8.56
CA PRO A 175 -13.83 4.84 8.27
C PRO A 175 -12.66 5.65 7.70
N GLY A 176 -12.97 6.48 6.72
CA GLY A 176 -11.97 7.33 6.08
C GLY A 176 -11.00 6.60 5.17
N ILE A 177 -11.14 5.28 4.98
CA ILE A 177 -10.25 4.51 4.10
C ILE A 177 -10.87 4.36 2.72
N THR A 178 -10.07 4.67 1.72
CA THR A 178 -10.28 4.31 0.32
C THR A 178 -9.12 3.42 -0.14
N PHE A 179 -9.29 2.69 -1.24
CA PHE A 179 -8.28 1.73 -1.68
C PHE A 179 -8.14 1.69 -3.20
N THR A 180 -7.01 1.18 -3.65
CA THR A 180 -6.79 0.77 -5.03
C THR A 180 -6.48 -0.72 -5.10
N THR A 181 -6.89 -1.36 -6.18
CA THR A 181 -6.56 -2.75 -6.47
C THR A 181 -5.43 -2.82 -7.48
N ASP A 182 -4.65 -3.90 -7.42
CA ASP A 182 -3.71 -4.27 -8.49
C ASP A 182 -4.44 -4.92 -9.69
N GLU A 183 -3.67 -5.42 -10.64
CA GLU A 183 -4.18 -6.12 -11.81
C GLU A 183 -4.95 -7.40 -11.45
N ASP A 184 -4.64 -7.98 -10.31
CA ASP A 184 -5.29 -9.19 -9.78
C ASP A 184 -6.53 -8.88 -8.94
N GLN A 185 -6.94 -7.61 -8.89
CA GLN A 185 -8.06 -7.13 -8.07
C GLN A 185 -7.87 -7.34 -6.56
N LEU A 186 -6.65 -7.59 -6.11
CA LEU A 186 -6.30 -7.57 -4.70
C LEU A 186 -6.12 -6.12 -4.23
N ILE A 187 -6.59 -5.82 -3.04
CA ILE A 187 -6.38 -4.49 -2.45
C ILE A 187 -4.89 -4.29 -2.20
N ASN A 188 -4.29 -3.42 -2.99
CA ASN A 188 -2.85 -3.19 -3.02
C ASN A 188 -2.45 -2.02 -2.12
N ASN A 189 -3.13 -0.89 -2.27
CA ASN A 189 -2.84 0.31 -1.50
C ASN A 189 -4.10 0.86 -0.85
N ILE A 190 -3.92 1.49 0.31
CA ILE A 190 -4.99 2.21 1.01
C ILE A 190 -4.63 3.68 1.17
N SER A 191 -5.65 4.50 1.21
CA SER A 191 -5.57 5.94 1.41
C SER A 191 -6.43 6.36 2.60
N ILE A 192 -5.97 7.30 3.38
CA ILE A 192 -6.72 7.85 4.50
C ILE A 192 -7.38 9.17 4.06
N GLY A 193 -8.69 9.30 4.32
CA GLY A 193 -9.42 10.54 4.04
C GLY A 193 -9.53 10.90 2.56
N GLY A 194 -9.49 9.92 1.64
CA GLY A 194 -9.57 10.15 0.20
C GLY A 194 -8.31 10.74 -0.43
N GLN A 195 -7.23 10.88 0.31
CA GLN A 195 -5.95 11.39 -0.16
C GLN A 195 -5.19 10.31 -0.96
N PRO A 196 -4.16 10.65 -1.76
CA PRO A 196 -3.31 9.67 -2.44
C PRO A 196 -2.65 8.68 -1.47
N SER A 197 -2.55 7.40 -1.84
CA SER A 197 -1.96 6.34 -0.99
C SER A 197 -0.48 6.58 -0.66
N SER A 198 0.24 7.32 -1.48
CA SER A 198 1.63 7.73 -1.22
C SER A 198 1.81 8.59 0.04
N TYR A 199 0.73 9.19 0.55
CA TYR A 199 0.72 9.96 1.79
C TYR A 199 0.43 9.12 3.04
N THR A 200 0.02 7.87 2.86
CA THR A 200 -0.28 6.94 3.95
C THR A 200 0.96 6.13 4.32
N ARG A 201 1.27 6.05 5.61
CA ARG A 201 2.34 5.21 6.14
C ARG A 201 1.79 3.93 6.75
N LEU A 202 2.45 2.81 6.46
CA LEU A 202 2.16 1.53 7.09
C LEU A 202 3.23 1.21 8.13
N ASN A 203 2.77 0.92 9.34
CA ASN A 203 3.59 0.50 10.46
C ASN A 203 3.15 -0.89 10.94
N VAL A 204 4.08 -1.62 11.53
CA VAL A 204 3.81 -2.84 12.28
C VAL A 204 4.35 -2.65 13.69
N ASP A 205 3.47 -2.77 14.70
CA ASP A 205 3.78 -2.52 16.13
C ASP A 205 4.48 -1.17 16.36
N GLY A 206 4.01 -0.12 15.66
CA GLY A 206 4.50 1.26 15.79
C GLY A 206 5.75 1.59 14.98
N MET A 207 6.40 0.63 14.34
CA MET A 207 7.59 0.83 13.52
C MET A 207 7.26 0.78 12.02
N SER A 208 7.89 1.63 11.21
CA SER A 208 7.68 1.66 9.77
C SER A 208 8.04 0.32 9.13
N THR A 209 7.32 -0.11 8.09
CA THR A 209 7.65 -1.32 7.33
C THR A 209 8.00 -0.99 5.90
N THR A 210 8.93 -1.75 5.34
CA THR A 210 9.26 -1.69 3.91
C THR A 210 8.19 -2.41 3.11
N GLY A 211 7.66 -1.76 2.07
CA GLY A 211 6.74 -2.39 1.14
C GLY A 211 7.46 -3.24 0.10
N VAL A 212 6.74 -4.21 -0.44
CA VAL A 212 7.13 -4.92 -1.65
C VAL A 212 6.77 -4.02 -2.84
N GLY A 213 7.76 -3.41 -3.48
CA GLY A 213 7.54 -2.51 -4.61
C GLY A 213 8.78 -1.69 -4.93
N GLY A 214 8.90 -1.24 -6.17
CA GLY A 214 10.14 -0.65 -6.69
C GLY A 214 10.53 0.72 -6.11
N ASP A 215 9.64 1.42 -5.41
CA ASP A 215 9.92 2.75 -4.86
C ASP A 215 10.21 2.77 -3.35
N GLY A 216 10.03 1.64 -2.66
CA GLY A 216 10.38 1.46 -1.25
C GLY A 216 9.67 2.35 -0.23
N ARG A 217 8.75 3.23 -0.63
CA ARG A 217 8.02 4.13 0.27
C ARG A 217 6.58 3.73 0.50
N THR A 218 5.93 3.19 -0.50
CA THR A 218 4.54 2.71 -0.42
C THR A 218 4.53 1.23 -0.07
N ALA A 219 3.88 0.88 1.02
CA ALA A 219 3.72 -0.52 1.40
C ALA A 219 2.54 -1.14 0.66
N THR A 220 2.79 -2.20 -0.09
CA THR A 220 1.75 -2.98 -0.77
C THR A 220 1.13 -3.98 0.19
N LEU A 221 -0.18 -3.91 0.39
CA LEU A 221 -0.89 -4.69 1.40
C LEU A 221 -1.17 -6.14 1.00
N HIS A 222 -1.13 -6.46 -0.31
CA HIS A 222 -1.48 -7.80 -0.79
C HIS A 222 -0.54 -8.91 -0.26
N SER A 223 0.67 -8.57 0.14
CA SER A 223 1.63 -9.52 0.71
C SER A 223 1.50 -9.72 2.23
N PHE A 224 0.64 -8.93 2.91
CA PHE A 224 0.45 -9.04 4.36
C PHE A 224 -0.76 -9.89 4.69
N SER A 225 -0.55 -11.03 5.37
CA SER A 225 -1.64 -11.88 5.83
C SER A 225 -2.28 -11.34 7.10
N GLY A 226 -3.60 -11.15 7.09
CA GLY A 226 -4.35 -10.68 8.26
C GLY A 226 -4.32 -11.64 9.46
N SER A 227 -4.01 -12.92 9.24
CA SER A 227 -3.90 -13.91 10.33
C SER A 227 -2.79 -13.62 11.35
N MET A 228 -1.82 -12.77 10.96
CA MET A 228 -0.69 -12.38 11.82
C MET A 228 -1.01 -11.26 12.81
N TYR A 229 -2.12 -10.55 12.59
CA TYR A 229 -2.42 -9.31 13.32
C TYR A 229 -3.69 -9.47 14.15
N GLU A 230 -3.77 -8.71 15.21
CA GLU A 230 -4.91 -8.64 16.11
C GLU A 230 -5.78 -7.42 15.84
N GLN A 231 -5.14 -6.29 15.54
CA GLN A 231 -5.80 -5.00 15.37
C GLN A 231 -5.16 -4.19 14.25
N ILE A 232 -5.95 -3.26 13.73
CA ILE A 232 -5.53 -2.19 12.83
C ILE A 232 -5.90 -0.84 13.46
N GLU A 233 -4.94 0.07 13.51
CA GLU A 233 -5.12 1.45 13.98
C GLU A 233 -4.96 2.41 12.81
N ILE A 234 -5.92 3.32 12.66
CA ILE A 234 -5.84 4.45 11.72
C ILE A 234 -5.58 5.71 12.55
N ILE A 235 -4.42 6.32 12.37
CA ILE A 235 -3.94 7.46 13.16
C ILE A 235 -3.96 8.69 12.26
N SER A 236 -4.80 9.68 12.58
CA SER A 236 -4.93 10.94 11.84
C SER A 236 -4.17 12.08 12.53
N GLY A 237 -4.29 12.23 13.85
CA GLY A 237 -3.56 13.24 14.64
C GLY A 237 -2.22 12.71 15.15
N GLN A 238 -1.10 13.31 14.75
CA GLN A 238 0.23 12.85 15.13
C GLN A 238 0.72 13.50 16.41
N THR A 239 1.03 12.69 17.43
CA THR A 239 1.71 13.10 18.66
C THR A 239 3.23 13.13 18.45
N PRO A 240 4.03 13.90 19.23
CA PRO A 240 5.47 14.02 19.02
C PRO A 240 6.24 12.70 19.08
N ASP A 241 5.75 11.71 19.84
CA ASP A 241 6.33 10.37 19.94
C ASP A 241 6.11 9.50 18.69
N LYS A 242 5.35 9.99 17.70
CA LYS A 242 5.13 9.34 16.41
C LYS A 242 5.92 10.05 15.33
N ARG A 243 6.26 9.31 14.30
CA ARG A 243 6.97 9.87 13.13
C ARG A 243 6.07 10.88 12.41
N ALA A 244 6.67 12.02 12.05
CA ALA A 244 5.95 13.09 11.39
C ALA A 244 5.74 12.87 9.88
N ASP A 245 6.40 11.88 9.27
CA ASP A 245 6.37 11.59 7.82
C ASP A 245 5.07 10.89 7.34
N SER A 246 3.94 11.41 7.74
CA SER A 246 2.61 10.85 7.52
C SER A 246 1.59 11.91 7.13
N LEU A 247 1.79 12.53 5.97
CA LEU A 247 0.94 13.62 5.47
C LEU A 247 -0.56 13.22 5.47
N GLY A 248 -0.88 12.01 5.02
CA GLY A 248 -2.23 11.46 4.99
C GLY A 248 -2.67 10.83 6.30
N GLY A 249 -1.72 10.39 7.12
CA GLY A 249 -1.94 9.62 8.34
C GLY A 249 -1.16 8.30 8.34
N GLN A 250 -1.33 7.53 9.42
CA GLN A 250 -0.65 6.24 9.58
C GLN A 250 -1.65 5.10 9.77
N VAL A 251 -1.31 3.95 9.20
CA VAL A 251 -1.94 2.67 9.47
C VAL A 251 -0.96 1.84 10.28
N ASN A 252 -1.35 1.41 11.45
CA ASN A 252 -0.52 0.59 12.32
C ASN A 252 -1.17 -0.78 12.54
N LEU A 253 -0.47 -1.84 12.14
CA LEU A 253 -0.89 -3.23 12.35
C LEU A 253 -0.28 -3.73 13.65
N LYS A 254 -1.11 -4.21 14.57
CA LYS A 254 -0.65 -4.79 15.82
C LYS A 254 -0.64 -6.31 15.76
N THR A 255 0.49 -6.91 16.12
CA THR A 255 0.63 -8.36 16.24
C THR A 255 0.02 -8.84 17.57
N ARG A 256 -0.55 -10.07 17.58
CA ARG A 256 -1.20 -10.65 18.74
C ARG A 256 -0.21 -10.88 19.89
N SER A 257 -0.56 -10.42 21.11
CA SER A 257 0.22 -10.72 22.31
C SER A 257 -0.23 -12.02 22.96
N PRO A 258 0.70 -12.95 23.29
CA PRO A 258 0.35 -14.24 23.89
C PRO A 258 0.02 -14.14 25.39
N LEU A 259 0.61 -13.20 26.11
CA LEU A 259 0.53 -13.15 27.59
C LEU A 259 -0.85 -12.74 28.14
N ALA A 260 -1.75 -12.25 27.29
CA ALA A 260 -3.11 -11.88 27.68
C ALA A 260 -4.04 -13.09 27.87
N MET A 261 -3.74 -14.25 27.30
CA MET A 261 -4.58 -15.43 27.37
C MET A 261 -4.63 -16.06 28.76
N SER A 262 -5.81 -16.55 29.18
CA SER A 262 -5.97 -17.36 30.38
C SER A 262 -5.55 -18.81 30.19
N GLU A 263 -5.77 -19.36 29.00
CA GLU A 263 -5.39 -20.70 28.60
C GLU A 263 -3.86 -20.81 28.45
N ARG A 264 -3.31 -22.04 28.64
CA ARG A 264 -1.88 -22.28 28.39
C ARG A 264 -1.57 -22.47 26.91
N SER A 265 -2.52 -22.93 26.14
CA SER A 265 -2.39 -23.15 24.70
C SER A 265 -3.70 -22.83 23.99
N ARG A 266 -3.60 -22.34 22.77
CA ARG A 266 -4.75 -22.11 21.88
C ARG A 266 -4.28 -22.28 20.44
N GLY A 267 -5.01 -23.06 19.67
CA GLY A 267 -4.85 -23.19 18.24
C GLY A 267 -6.02 -22.57 17.48
N SER A 268 -5.77 -22.01 16.31
CA SER A 268 -6.80 -21.63 15.36
C SER A 268 -6.38 -21.99 13.94
N TYR A 269 -7.34 -22.34 13.10
CA TYR A 269 -7.08 -22.75 11.72
C TYR A 269 -8.16 -22.23 10.77
N ASN A 270 -7.79 -22.04 9.52
CA ASN A 270 -8.67 -21.84 8.39
C ASN A 270 -8.15 -22.70 7.23
N ALA A 271 -9.04 -23.48 6.63
CA ALA A 271 -8.78 -24.24 5.41
C ALA A 271 -9.91 -23.99 4.43
N SER A 272 -9.60 -23.46 3.28
CA SER A 272 -10.59 -23.05 2.30
C SER A 272 -10.08 -23.16 0.87
N VAL A 273 -11.02 -23.11 -0.07
CA VAL A 273 -10.74 -23.08 -1.50
C VAL A 273 -11.52 -21.94 -2.15
N ARG A 274 -10.93 -21.40 -3.20
CA ARG A 274 -11.50 -20.35 -4.03
C ARG A 274 -11.83 -20.89 -5.41
N TYR A 275 -12.95 -20.44 -5.98
CA TYR A 275 -13.46 -20.83 -7.29
C TYR A 275 -14.05 -19.62 -8.03
N PHE A 276 -13.81 -19.51 -9.34
CA PHE A 276 -14.35 -18.47 -10.22
C PHE A 276 -15.29 -19.10 -11.25
N PRO A 277 -16.59 -19.20 -11.00
CA PRO A 277 -17.51 -19.99 -11.85
C PRO A 277 -17.68 -19.42 -13.26
N SER A 278 -17.61 -18.10 -13.43
CA SER A 278 -17.82 -17.45 -14.73
C SER A 278 -16.56 -17.42 -15.61
N TRP A 279 -15.43 -17.85 -15.10
CA TRP A 279 -14.15 -17.76 -15.79
C TRP A 279 -13.50 -19.13 -16.03
N SER A 280 -13.78 -20.12 -15.18
CA SER A 280 -13.21 -21.48 -15.28
C SER A 280 -13.44 -22.15 -16.63
N ASP A 281 -14.55 -21.82 -17.30
CA ASP A 281 -14.92 -22.41 -18.59
C ASP A 281 -14.20 -21.77 -19.80
N ARG A 282 -13.48 -20.65 -19.57
CA ARG A 282 -12.89 -19.85 -20.63
C ARG A 282 -11.36 -19.91 -20.69
N ASN A 283 -10.72 -20.47 -19.71
CA ASN A 283 -9.26 -20.55 -19.61
C ASN A 283 -8.84 -21.98 -19.19
N ALA A 284 -8.13 -22.70 -20.06
CA ALA A 284 -7.75 -24.08 -19.80
C ALA A 284 -6.83 -24.24 -18.59
N ALA A 285 -5.93 -23.28 -18.34
CA ALA A 285 -5.08 -23.31 -17.15
C ALA A 285 -5.88 -23.20 -15.85
N VAL A 286 -7.04 -22.56 -15.87
CA VAL A 286 -7.99 -22.51 -14.76
C VAL A 286 -8.87 -23.74 -14.74
N ALA A 287 -9.28 -24.25 -15.90
CA ALA A 287 -10.09 -25.46 -16.01
C ALA A 287 -9.36 -26.70 -15.46
N GLU A 288 -8.04 -26.79 -15.64
CA GLU A 288 -7.21 -27.85 -15.08
C GLU A 288 -7.15 -27.83 -13.54
N ARG A 289 -7.16 -26.64 -12.94
CA ARG A 289 -7.09 -26.42 -11.49
C ARG A 289 -8.09 -25.37 -11.01
N PRO A 290 -9.40 -25.65 -11.06
CA PRO A 290 -10.43 -24.63 -10.77
C PRO A 290 -10.49 -24.23 -9.29
N LEU A 291 -10.01 -25.09 -8.39
CA LEU A 291 -10.01 -24.88 -6.95
C LEU A 291 -8.61 -24.44 -6.49
N ARG A 292 -8.54 -23.31 -5.81
CA ARG A 292 -7.29 -22.74 -5.30
C ARG A 292 -7.29 -22.76 -3.78
N PRO A 293 -6.30 -23.42 -3.14
CA PRO A 293 -6.24 -23.55 -1.69
C PRO A 293 -5.86 -22.24 -1.01
N ASP A 294 -6.37 -22.09 0.22
CA ASP A 294 -6.09 -21.00 1.12
C ASP A 294 -6.09 -21.56 2.56
N PHE A 295 -4.93 -21.58 3.20
CA PHE A 295 -4.72 -22.12 4.52
C PHE A 295 -4.13 -21.08 5.46
N SER A 296 -4.57 -21.07 6.71
CA SER A 296 -3.84 -20.40 7.79
C SER A 296 -4.00 -21.15 9.10
N ALA A 297 -2.96 -21.09 9.92
CA ALA A 297 -2.98 -21.61 11.27
C ALA A 297 -2.21 -20.67 12.19
N THR A 298 -2.71 -20.55 13.43
CA THR A 298 -2.02 -19.83 14.51
C THR A 298 -2.05 -20.69 15.74
N TYR A 299 -0.89 -20.85 16.37
CA TYR A 299 -0.77 -21.55 17.63
C TYR A 299 -0.10 -20.65 18.67
N THR A 300 -0.68 -20.59 19.85
CA THR A 300 -0.20 -19.79 20.98
C THR A 300 0.08 -20.73 22.14
N GLN A 301 1.23 -20.54 22.81
CA GLN A 301 1.65 -21.32 23.97
C GLN A 301 2.19 -20.40 25.05
N ILE A 302 1.77 -20.62 26.31
CA ILE A 302 2.32 -19.95 27.49
C ILE A 302 3.08 -20.95 28.33
N LEU A 303 4.30 -20.61 28.68
CA LEU A 303 5.26 -21.47 29.41
C LEU A 303 5.71 -20.81 30.72
N ASP A 304 6.10 -21.67 31.66
CA ASP A 304 6.80 -21.30 32.86
C ASP A 304 8.28 -21.56 32.64
N VAL A 305 9.12 -20.53 32.65
CA VAL A 305 10.56 -20.63 32.34
C VAL A 305 11.39 -19.99 33.42
N MET A 306 12.55 -20.61 33.73
CA MET A 306 13.54 -20.09 34.68
C MET A 306 12.93 -19.74 36.05
N GLY A 307 12.00 -20.56 36.56
CA GLY A 307 11.33 -20.34 37.85
C GLY A 307 10.21 -19.30 37.85
N GLY A 308 9.93 -18.67 36.75
CA GLY A 308 8.78 -17.75 36.61
C GLY A 308 7.50 -18.48 36.29
N THR A 309 6.35 -17.89 36.61
CA THR A 309 5.03 -18.43 36.28
C THR A 309 4.41 -17.64 35.12
N ARG A 310 3.97 -18.36 34.09
CA ARG A 310 3.35 -17.77 32.89
C ARG A 310 4.15 -16.58 32.32
N ASN A 311 5.46 -16.74 32.27
CA ASN A 311 6.37 -15.64 31.95
C ASN A 311 6.91 -15.66 30.51
N LEU A 312 6.73 -16.76 29.77
CA LEU A 312 7.07 -16.83 28.35
C LEU A 312 5.82 -17.18 27.53
N GLY A 313 5.43 -16.32 26.65
CA GLY A 313 4.36 -16.57 25.70
C GLY A 313 4.91 -16.60 24.28
N ILE A 314 4.50 -17.59 23.48
CA ILE A 314 4.94 -17.78 22.09
C ILE A 314 3.71 -17.86 21.20
N VAL A 315 3.70 -17.10 20.12
CA VAL A 315 2.71 -17.20 19.02
C VAL A 315 3.44 -17.56 17.74
N VAL A 316 2.98 -18.58 17.05
CA VAL A 316 3.42 -18.93 15.70
C VAL A 316 2.21 -18.89 14.78
N SER A 317 2.31 -18.14 13.68
CA SER A 317 1.28 -18.13 12.63
C SER A 317 1.91 -18.47 11.29
N ALA A 318 1.18 -19.25 10.48
CA ALA A 318 1.56 -19.55 9.12
C ALA A 318 0.34 -19.42 8.21
N SER A 319 0.55 -18.95 6.99
CA SER A 319 -0.49 -18.89 5.96
C SER A 319 0.08 -19.21 4.59
N TYR A 320 -0.76 -19.81 3.77
CA TYR A 320 -0.51 -20.09 2.36
C TYR A 320 -1.78 -19.82 1.57
N GLN A 321 -1.66 -19.10 0.46
CA GLN A 321 -2.78 -18.76 -0.40
C GLN A 321 -2.37 -18.88 -1.85
N GLU A 322 -3.15 -19.59 -2.64
CA GLU A 322 -3.11 -19.51 -4.09
C GLU A 322 -4.21 -18.60 -4.61
N VAL A 323 -3.85 -17.71 -5.50
CA VAL A 323 -4.77 -16.79 -6.17
C VAL A 323 -4.51 -16.86 -7.65
N ILE A 324 -5.53 -17.18 -8.42
CA ILE A 324 -5.52 -17.01 -9.87
C ILE A 324 -6.55 -15.96 -10.22
N ASN A 325 -6.13 -14.93 -10.93
CA ASN A 325 -7.03 -13.84 -11.29
C ASN A 325 -7.01 -13.63 -12.80
N PRO A 326 -8.19 -13.37 -13.39
CA PRO A 326 -8.29 -13.04 -14.80
C PRO A 326 -7.76 -11.62 -15.05
N HIS A 327 -6.93 -11.50 -16.04
CA HIS A 327 -6.49 -10.23 -16.59
C HIS A 327 -7.32 -9.88 -17.82
N ASN A 328 -8.51 -9.33 -17.60
CA ASN A 328 -9.42 -8.95 -18.67
C ASN A 328 -9.76 -7.47 -18.56
N TRP A 329 -9.13 -6.66 -19.38
CA TRP A 329 -9.49 -5.24 -19.47
C TRP A 329 -9.35 -4.73 -20.89
N ASP A 330 -10.13 -3.71 -21.17
CA ASP A 330 -10.07 -2.97 -22.43
C ASP A 330 -9.46 -1.60 -22.18
N THR A 331 -8.66 -1.15 -23.13
CA THR A 331 -8.17 0.22 -23.20
C THR A 331 -8.49 0.82 -24.54
N ASN A 332 -9.08 2.00 -24.54
CA ASN A 332 -9.43 2.76 -25.73
C ASN A 332 -8.66 4.07 -25.78
N LEU A 333 -8.18 4.44 -26.94
CA LEU A 333 -7.58 5.73 -27.20
C LEU A 333 -8.47 6.52 -28.18
N TYR A 334 -8.84 7.71 -27.76
CA TYR A 334 -9.70 8.59 -28.56
C TYR A 334 -8.93 9.78 -29.12
N GLU A 335 -9.46 10.34 -30.18
CA GLU A 335 -9.03 11.64 -30.67
C GLU A 335 -9.25 12.72 -29.61
N ALA A 336 -8.30 13.64 -29.47
CA ALA A 336 -8.37 14.78 -28.56
C ALA A 336 -9.22 15.90 -29.14
N THR A 337 -10.54 15.72 -29.21
CA THR A 337 -11.50 16.71 -29.69
C THR A 337 -12.66 16.91 -28.69
N THR A 338 -13.30 18.05 -28.72
CA THR A 338 -14.53 18.33 -27.94
C THR A 338 -15.79 17.80 -28.63
N GLY A 339 -15.75 17.57 -29.94
CA GLY A 339 -16.82 17.01 -30.75
C GLY A 339 -16.94 15.48 -30.63
N VAL A 340 -17.44 14.83 -31.69
CA VAL A 340 -17.48 13.36 -31.79
C VAL A 340 -16.05 12.86 -31.99
N ALA A 341 -15.53 12.14 -31.02
CA ALA A 341 -14.16 11.63 -31.08
C ALA A 341 -14.08 10.31 -31.82
N GLN A 342 -13.09 10.16 -32.66
CA GLN A 342 -12.74 8.89 -33.28
C GLN A 342 -12.12 7.98 -32.24
N LEU A 343 -12.52 6.71 -32.22
CA LEU A 343 -11.83 5.65 -31.49
C LEU A 343 -10.60 5.24 -32.30
N ARG A 344 -9.41 5.73 -31.89
CA ARG A 344 -8.16 5.54 -32.67
C ARG A 344 -7.49 4.22 -32.38
N ASP A 345 -7.62 3.72 -31.16
CA ASP A 345 -6.93 2.54 -30.70
C ASP A 345 -7.81 1.81 -29.69
N TYR A 346 -7.92 0.53 -29.87
CA TYR A 346 -8.60 -0.38 -28.96
C TYR A 346 -7.64 -1.50 -28.61
N THR A 347 -7.37 -1.67 -27.36
CA THR A 347 -6.58 -2.79 -26.88
C THR A 347 -7.41 -3.64 -25.95
N ARG A 348 -7.59 -4.90 -26.29
CA ARG A 348 -8.11 -5.92 -25.41
C ARG A 348 -6.94 -6.65 -24.79
N THR A 349 -6.83 -6.63 -23.47
CA THR A 349 -5.88 -7.43 -22.74
C THR A 349 -6.61 -8.59 -22.11
N SER A 350 -6.11 -9.79 -22.33
CA SER A 350 -6.68 -11.03 -21.83
C SER A 350 -5.56 -11.94 -21.35
N GLY A 351 -5.77 -12.60 -20.20
CA GLY A 351 -4.79 -13.49 -19.61
C GLY A 351 -5.10 -13.84 -18.18
N PHE A 352 -4.09 -14.25 -17.44
CA PHE A 352 -4.19 -14.56 -16.02
C PHE A 352 -2.86 -14.37 -15.31
N ASN A 353 -2.95 -14.19 -13.99
CA ASN A 353 -1.82 -14.26 -13.07
C ASN A 353 -2.06 -15.39 -12.08
N ASP A 354 -1.12 -16.31 -11.96
CA ASP A 354 -1.12 -17.36 -10.93
C ASP A 354 -0.16 -16.92 -9.82
N ARG A 355 -0.72 -16.56 -8.66
CA ARG A 355 0.00 -15.96 -7.54
C ARG A 355 -0.04 -16.88 -6.33
N PHE A 356 1.13 -17.09 -5.73
CA PHE A 356 1.33 -17.85 -4.51
C PHE A 356 1.82 -16.88 -3.43
N LEU A 357 1.09 -16.82 -2.31
CA LEU A 357 1.42 -15.99 -1.17
C LEU A 357 1.64 -16.88 0.04
N SER A 358 2.76 -16.73 0.72
CA SER A 358 3.05 -17.42 1.96
C SER A 358 3.58 -16.46 3.01
N ALA A 359 3.20 -16.70 4.25
CA ALA A 359 3.65 -15.87 5.35
C ALA A 359 3.82 -16.71 6.62
N VAL A 360 4.86 -16.38 7.38
CA VAL A 360 5.12 -16.96 8.69
C VAL A 360 5.43 -15.84 9.67
N SER A 361 4.85 -15.90 10.87
CA SER A 361 5.18 -15.02 11.96
C SER A 361 5.49 -15.80 13.22
N LEU A 362 6.47 -15.28 13.98
CA LEU A 362 6.81 -15.71 15.32
C LEU A 362 6.83 -14.50 16.25
N ARG A 363 6.11 -14.56 17.35
CA ARG A 363 6.26 -13.62 18.44
C ARG A 363 6.54 -14.37 19.74
N ALA A 364 7.54 -13.92 20.49
CA ALA A 364 7.85 -14.42 21.82
C ALA A 364 7.92 -13.24 22.78
N ASP A 365 7.01 -13.20 23.76
CA ASP A 365 6.98 -12.20 24.85
C ASP A 365 7.51 -12.87 26.12
N TYR A 366 8.65 -12.41 26.63
CA TYR A 366 9.27 -12.95 27.80
C TYR A 366 9.34 -11.91 28.93
N ARG A 367 8.69 -12.19 30.03
CA ARG A 367 8.77 -11.40 31.26
C ARG A 367 10.03 -11.76 32.02
N LEU A 368 11.09 -10.98 31.81
CA LEU A 368 12.41 -11.15 32.45
C LEU A 368 12.35 -10.91 33.97
N SER A 369 11.52 -9.95 34.40
CA SER A 369 11.30 -9.59 35.80
C SER A 369 9.90 -8.99 35.98
N GLN A 370 9.56 -8.56 37.17
CA GLN A 370 8.31 -7.84 37.39
C GLN A 370 8.26 -6.47 36.68
N SER A 371 9.41 -5.91 36.39
CA SER A 371 9.56 -4.58 35.80
C SER A 371 10.03 -4.61 34.32
N THR A 372 10.39 -5.77 33.79
CA THR A 372 10.99 -5.84 32.44
C THR A 372 10.37 -6.95 31.63
N THR A 373 9.88 -6.61 30.42
CA THR A 373 9.42 -7.54 29.38
C THR A 373 10.25 -7.35 28.13
N ALA A 374 10.71 -8.47 27.55
CA ALA A 374 11.33 -8.50 26.23
C ALA A 374 10.37 -9.16 25.22
N SER A 375 10.29 -8.61 24.02
CA SER A 375 9.49 -9.19 22.94
C SER A 375 10.33 -9.34 21.67
N LEU A 376 10.41 -10.55 21.17
CA LEU A 376 11.00 -10.85 19.86
C LEU A 376 9.88 -11.11 18.87
N ARG A 377 9.96 -10.47 17.69
CA ARG A 377 9.00 -10.67 16.60
C ARG A 377 9.78 -10.93 15.31
N PHE A 378 9.36 -11.96 14.60
CA PHE A 378 9.86 -12.26 13.28
C PHE A 378 8.69 -12.43 12.33
N LEU A 379 8.73 -11.73 11.20
CA LEU A 379 7.74 -11.79 10.13
C LEU A 379 8.47 -12.16 8.84
N TYR A 380 7.93 -13.12 8.11
CA TYR A 380 8.40 -13.47 6.78
C TYR A 380 7.21 -13.54 5.84
N ASN A 381 7.20 -12.67 4.83
CA ASN A 381 6.22 -12.70 3.76
C ASN A 381 6.93 -13.02 2.45
N ALA A 382 6.36 -13.91 1.65
CA ALA A 382 6.86 -14.26 0.34
C ALA A 382 5.72 -14.33 -0.67
N GLY A 383 5.96 -13.76 -1.84
CA GLY A 383 5.08 -13.84 -2.99
C GLY A 383 5.83 -14.43 -4.18
N SER A 384 5.16 -15.26 -4.96
CA SER A 384 5.65 -15.79 -6.23
C SER A 384 4.56 -15.75 -7.28
N GLU A 385 4.87 -15.23 -8.44
CA GLU A 385 3.99 -15.13 -9.60
C GLU A 385 4.70 -15.78 -10.79
N PRO A 386 4.73 -17.12 -10.86
CA PRO A 386 5.49 -17.83 -11.90
C PRO A 386 4.85 -17.69 -13.27
N PHE A 387 3.56 -17.34 -13.35
CA PHE A 387 2.81 -17.25 -14.59
C PHE A 387 1.96 -15.97 -14.64
N PHE A 388 2.59 -14.87 -14.96
CA PHE A 388 1.92 -13.63 -15.30
C PHE A 388 1.81 -13.55 -16.82
N ASN A 389 0.75 -14.13 -17.37
CA ASN A 389 0.54 -14.23 -18.82
C ASN A 389 -0.60 -13.35 -19.27
N TYR A 390 -0.37 -12.55 -20.29
CA TYR A 390 -1.44 -11.82 -20.95
C TYR A 390 -1.11 -11.55 -22.42
N THR A 391 -2.15 -11.38 -23.22
CA THR A 391 -2.02 -10.94 -24.61
C THR A 391 -2.81 -9.67 -24.82
N ALA A 392 -2.14 -8.67 -25.32
CA ALA A 392 -2.81 -7.48 -25.84
C ALA A 392 -3.13 -7.68 -27.32
N VAL A 393 -4.41 -7.61 -27.65
CA VAL A 393 -4.94 -7.65 -29.02
C VAL A 393 -5.37 -6.25 -29.39
N ASN A 394 -4.82 -5.71 -30.45
CA ASN A 394 -4.97 -4.31 -30.78
C ASN A 394 -5.30 -4.13 -32.28
N PRO A 395 -6.57 -3.96 -32.67
CA PRO A 395 -6.96 -3.36 -33.95
C PRO A 395 -6.52 -1.89 -33.94
N TRP A 396 -5.38 -1.63 -34.52
CA TRP A 396 -4.72 -0.33 -34.49
C TRP A 396 -4.98 0.45 -35.76
N VAL A 397 -5.15 1.77 -35.57
CA VAL A 397 -5.37 2.72 -36.64
C VAL A 397 -4.32 3.84 -36.56
N SER A 398 -3.71 4.21 -37.67
CA SER A 398 -2.72 5.28 -37.72
C SER A 398 -3.28 6.63 -37.25
N THR A 399 -2.43 7.44 -36.59
CA THR A 399 -2.82 8.79 -36.14
C THR A 399 -3.20 9.75 -37.30
N ASN A 400 -2.77 9.44 -38.53
CA ASN A 400 -3.00 10.28 -39.71
C ASN A 400 -4.19 9.83 -40.56
N LEU A 401 -5.10 9.05 -39.98
CA LEU A 401 -6.29 8.59 -40.68
C LEU A 401 -7.31 9.72 -40.79
N THR A 402 -7.79 9.89 -42.03
CA THR A 402 -8.83 10.83 -42.37
C THR A 402 -10.10 10.09 -42.78
N VAL A 403 -11.23 10.79 -42.66
CA VAL A 403 -12.52 10.24 -43.11
C VAL A 403 -12.54 10.13 -44.61
N ASN A 404 -13.01 9.00 -45.15
CA ASN A 404 -13.24 8.78 -46.56
C ASN A 404 -14.38 9.68 -47.09
N SER A 405 -14.14 10.31 -48.19
CA SER A 405 -15.12 11.20 -48.83
C SER A 405 -14.83 11.33 -50.30
N ALA A 406 -15.72 11.96 -51.01
CA ALA A 406 -15.53 12.23 -52.46
C ALA A 406 -14.27 13.08 -52.72
N THR A 407 -13.88 13.94 -51.78
CA THR A 407 -12.67 14.77 -51.85
C THR A 407 -11.44 14.10 -51.22
N ASN A 408 -11.61 12.99 -50.49
CA ASN A 408 -10.54 12.20 -49.87
C ASN A 408 -10.85 10.69 -50.01
N PRO A 409 -10.78 10.12 -51.22
CA PRO A 409 -11.15 8.72 -51.46
C PRO A 409 -10.17 7.71 -50.82
N ASN A 410 -8.99 8.15 -50.38
CA ASN A 410 -7.99 7.35 -49.69
C ASN A 410 -8.11 7.41 -48.18
N GLY A 411 -9.14 8.08 -47.65
CA GLY A 411 -9.41 8.08 -46.22
C GLY A 411 -9.77 6.68 -45.73
N ALA A 412 -9.20 6.24 -44.61
CA ALA A 412 -9.42 4.90 -44.10
C ALA A 412 -10.60 4.81 -43.13
N ILE A 413 -11.14 5.91 -42.68
CA ILE A 413 -12.30 5.93 -41.77
C ILE A 413 -13.58 6.08 -42.60
N ALA A 414 -14.49 5.14 -42.49
CA ALA A 414 -15.81 5.26 -43.12
C ALA A 414 -16.62 6.41 -42.49
N PRO A 415 -17.44 7.14 -43.29
CA PRO A 415 -18.31 8.18 -42.74
C PRO A 415 -19.30 7.64 -41.71
N GLY A 416 -19.74 8.50 -40.77
CA GLY A 416 -20.78 8.14 -39.78
C GLY A 416 -20.27 7.44 -38.55
N TYR A 417 -18.98 7.58 -38.21
CA TYR A 417 -18.45 7.06 -36.95
C TYR A 417 -19.04 7.79 -35.74
N THR A 418 -19.07 7.09 -34.61
CA THR A 418 -19.45 7.61 -33.27
C THR A 418 -18.32 7.37 -32.27
N ALA A 419 -18.43 7.89 -31.07
CA ALA A 419 -17.47 7.57 -29.99
C ALA A 419 -17.43 6.07 -29.66
N ASN A 420 -18.48 5.32 -29.98
CA ASN A 420 -18.59 3.89 -29.64
C ASN A 420 -18.52 2.97 -30.86
N ARG A 421 -18.58 3.47 -32.08
CA ARG A 421 -18.55 2.65 -33.31
C ARG A 421 -17.72 3.32 -34.37
N ILE A 422 -16.76 2.60 -34.91
CA ILE A 422 -15.94 3.02 -36.05
C ILE A 422 -15.82 1.89 -37.06
N GLU A 423 -15.87 2.23 -38.34
CA GLU A 423 -15.54 1.33 -39.43
C GLU A 423 -14.29 1.82 -40.15
N ILE A 424 -13.33 0.93 -40.27
CA ILE A 424 -12.04 1.17 -40.93
C ILE A 424 -11.99 0.39 -42.25
N LEU A 425 -11.67 1.09 -43.31
CA LEU A 425 -11.53 0.52 -44.66
C LEU A 425 -10.12 -0.08 -44.83
N PRO A 426 -9.94 -1.14 -45.60
CA PRO A 426 -8.64 -1.81 -45.78
C PRO A 426 -7.75 -1.05 -46.78
N VAL A 427 -7.37 0.18 -46.41
CA VAL A 427 -6.53 1.05 -47.24
C VAL A 427 -5.05 0.85 -46.86
N ASN A 428 -4.19 0.70 -47.85
CA ASN A 428 -2.75 0.64 -47.61
C ASN A 428 -2.17 2.05 -47.42
N ASN A 429 -1.30 2.22 -46.46
CA ASN A 429 -0.51 3.43 -46.34
C ASN A 429 0.62 3.36 -47.39
N THR A 430 0.72 4.37 -48.21
CA THR A 430 1.76 4.48 -49.23
C THR A 430 3.15 4.79 -48.70
N ALA A 431 3.28 5.10 -47.42
CA ALA A 431 4.56 5.29 -46.78
C ALA A 431 5.29 3.93 -46.62
N LEU A 432 6.36 3.75 -47.38
CA LEU A 432 7.25 2.59 -47.26
C LEU A 432 8.01 2.65 -45.93
N GLN A 433 7.90 1.59 -45.18
CA GLN A 433 8.79 1.36 -44.03
C GLN A 433 10.18 0.90 -44.53
N PRO A 434 11.26 1.10 -43.75
CA PRO A 434 12.57 0.54 -44.08
C PRO A 434 12.45 -0.95 -44.42
N GLY A 435 13.00 -1.37 -45.55
CA GLY A 435 12.89 -2.74 -46.07
C GLY A 435 11.79 -2.96 -47.10
N GLY A 436 11.09 -1.92 -47.57
CA GLY A 436 10.11 -2.02 -48.66
C GLY A 436 8.77 -2.65 -48.25
N VAL A 437 8.51 -2.80 -46.96
CA VAL A 437 7.24 -3.37 -46.44
C VAL A 437 6.13 -2.33 -46.52
N VAL A 438 5.08 -2.59 -47.29
CA VAL A 438 3.87 -1.78 -47.30
C VAL A 438 3.13 -2.01 -46.00
N VAL A 439 3.00 -0.95 -45.20
CA VAL A 439 2.27 -0.99 -43.92
C VAL A 439 0.84 -0.55 -44.16
N GLY A 440 -0.12 -1.36 -43.80
CA GLY A 440 -1.53 -0.96 -43.86
C GLY A 440 -1.80 0.23 -42.93
N ALA A 441 -2.69 1.11 -43.31
CA ALA A 441 -3.14 2.21 -42.49
C ALA A 441 -3.85 1.74 -41.23
N ALA A 442 -4.47 0.56 -41.28
CA ALA A 442 -5.00 -0.15 -40.15
C ALA A 442 -4.43 -1.56 -40.10
N GLN A 443 -4.17 -2.08 -38.91
CA GLN A 443 -3.49 -3.35 -38.68
C GLN A 443 -4.12 -4.05 -37.49
N MET A 444 -4.01 -5.38 -37.46
CA MET A 444 -4.13 -6.13 -36.22
C MET A 444 -2.75 -6.28 -35.62
N ARG A 445 -2.61 -5.89 -34.34
CA ARG A 445 -1.40 -6.08 -33.53
C ARG A 445 -1.68 -7.09 -32.46
N LEU A 446 -0.75 -8.01 -32.24
CA LEU A 446 -0.77 -9.02 -31.18
C LEU A 446 0.49 -8.87 -30.36
N ASN A 447 0.35 -8.81 -29.07
CA ASN A 447 1.46 -8.65 -28.15
C ASN A 447 1.31 -9.59 -26.95
N PRO A 448 1.56 -10.91 -27.14
CA PRO A 448 1.62 -11.86 -26.05
C PRO A 448 2.82 -11.57 -25.14
N GLN A 449 2.61 -11.64 -23.85
CA GLN A 449 3.60 -11.34 -22.83
C GLN A 449 3.57 -12.40 -21.75
N ARG A 450 4.75 -12.74 -21.24
CA ARG A 450 4.92 -13.63 -20.11
C ARG A 450 5.98 -13.08 -19.18
N TYR A 451 5.66 -13.00 -17.89
CA TYR A 451 6.55 -12.56 -16.83
C TYR A 451 6.46 -13.49 -15.63
N SER A 452 7.49 -13.46 -14.80
CA SER A 452 7.48 -14.07 -13.48
C SER A 452 8.03 -13.07 -12.46
N PHE A 453 7.48 -13.09 -11.26
CA PHE A 453 7.88 -12.22 -10.17
C PHE A 453 8.05 -13.04 -8.91
N THR A 454 9.01 -12.66 -8.07
CA THR A 454 9.12 -13.14 -6.70
C THR A 454 9.39 -11.98 -5.75
N SER A 455 8.87 -12.10 -4.56
CA SER A 455 9.12 -11.15 -3.49
C SER A 455 9.36 -11.86 -2.18
N LYS A 456 10.26 -11.34 -1.34
CA LYS A 456 10.57 -11.86 -0.01
C LYS A 456 10.76 -10.68 0.93
N ASN A 457 10.14 -10.75 2.10
CA ASN A 457 10.23 -9.68 3.09
C ASN A 457 10.41 -10.27 4.49
N PRO A 458 11.63 -10.68 4.89
CA PRO A 458 11.95 -10.96 6.28
C PRO A 458 12.07 -9.66 7.10
N THR A 459 11.46 -9.66 8.29
CA THR A 459 11.52 -8.56 9.25
C THR A 459 11.71 -9.11 10.66
N GLY A 460 12.72 -8.65 11.37
CA GLY A 460 12.97 -8.95 12.78
C GLY A 460 12.84 -7.70 13.64
N THR A 461 12.16 -7.80 14.79
CA THR A 461 12.03 -6.70 15.75
C THR A 461 12.25 -7.24 17.16
N LEU A 462 13.10 -6.57 17.92
CA LEU A 462 13.35 -6.83 19.34
C LEU A 462 12.95 -5.59 20.13
N THR A 463 12.09 -5.75 21.13
CA THR A 463 11.64 -4.66 22.01
C THR A 463 11.87 -5.01 23.45
N PHE A 464 12.15 -3.99 24.27
CA PHE A 464 12.21 -4.10 25.72
C PHE A 464 11.35 -3.01 26.32
N ASP A 465 10.54 -3.39 27.28
CA ASP A 465 9.68 -2.51 28.05
C ASP A 465 10.08 -2.60 29.53
N HIS A 466 10.49 -1.48 30.11
CA HIS A 466 10.90 -1.37 31.50
C HIS A 466 9.93 -0.46 32.25
N ASN A 467 9.39 -0.95 33.37
CA ASN A 467 8.49 -0.19 34.23
C ASN A 467 9.07 -0.12 35.66
N PHE A 468 9.71 1.00 35.95
CA PHE A 468 10.28 1.31 37.27
C PHE A 468 9.38 2.23 38.11
N GLY A 469 8.06 2.05 37.94
CA GLY A 469 7.06 2.85 38.64
C GLY A 469 6.84 4.21 37.95
N ARG A 470 7.44 5.27 38.47
CA ARG A 470 7.32 6.62 37.87
C ARG A 470 8.11 6.76 36.57
N LEU A 471 9.17 5.98 36.43
CA LEU A 471 10.02 5.95 35.24
C LEU A 471 9.69 4.73 34.39
N LYS A 472 9.30 4.92 33.14
CA LYS A 472 9.14 3.88 32.14
C LYS A 472 10.11 4.13 31.01
N ILE A 473 10.79 3.08 30.55
CA ILE A 473 11.72 3.14 29.42
C ILE A 473 11.33 2.04 28.45
N ASP A 474 11.16 2.37 27.20
CA ASP A 474 11.02 1.39 26.11
C ASP A 474 12.05 1.63 25.02
N HIS A 475 12.57 0.54 24.46
CA HIS A 475 13.44 0.63 23.32
C HIS A 475 13.20 -0.54 22.37
N ALA A 476 13.37 -0.26 21.07
CA ALA A 476 13.13 -1.23 20.03
C ALA A 476 14.21 -1.15 18.94
N TYR A 477 14.56 -2.31 18.42
CA TYR A 477 15.49 -2.49 17.31
C TYR A 477 14.80 -3.29 16.24
N ARG A 478 14.91 -2.83 15.00
CA ARG A 478 14.28 -3.49 13.85
C ARG A 478 15.25 -3.60 12.70
N TRP A 479 15.21 -4.76 12.05
CA TRP A 479 15.79 -5.01 10.75
C TRP A 479 14.71 -5.53 9.80
N SER A 480 14.71 -5.02 8.57
CA SER A 480 13.82 -5.47 7.50
C SER A 480 14.60 -5.50 6.17
N ASN A 481 14.36 -6.54 5.40
CA ASN A 481 14.84 -6.64 4.03
C ASN A 481 13.66 -6.95 3.11
N THR A 482 13.56 -6.25 2.00
CA THR A 482 12.63 -6.60 0.93
C THR A 482 13.43 -6.89 -0.33
N HIS A 483 13.27 -8.08 -0.84
CA HIS A 483 13.81 -8.52 -2.11
C HIS A 483 12.68 -8.71 -3.11
N TRP A 484 12.71 -7.99 -4.22
CA TRP A 484 11.78 -8.13 -5.32
C TRP A 484 12.55 -8.43 -6.60
N ASP A 485 12.17 -9.50 -7.29
CA ASP A 485 12.84 -9.98 -8.49
C ASP A 485 11.80 -10.21 -9.60
N SER A 486 11.98 -9.51 -10.72
CA SER A 486 11.20 -9.72 -11.93
C SER A 486 12.00 -10.60 -12.88
N GLY A 487 11.69 -11.89 -12.93
CA GLY A 487 12.42 -12.87 -13.76
C GLY A 487 12.84 -14.13 -13.01
N ALA A 488 12.70 -14.13 -11.68
CA ALA A 488 13.09 -15.26 -10.86
C ALA A 488 12.32 -16.54 -11.20
N GLY A 489 13.03 -17.62 -11.36
CA GLY A 489 12.48 -18.97 -11.48
C GLY A 489 12.25 -19.47 -12.91
N ARG A 490 12.05 -18.59 -13.88
CA ARG A 490 11.87 -18.96 -15.30
C ARG A 490 12.47 -17.93 -16.24
N GLU A 491 13.71 -17.55 -16.00
CA GLU A 491 14.44 -16.48 -16.71
C GLU A 491 14.40 -16.60 -18.24
N ARG A 492 14.37 -17.82 -18.75
CA ARG A 492 14.38 -18.09 -20.20
C ARG A 492 13.03 -17.92 -20.86
N GLU A 493 11.95 -17.81 -20.07
CA GLU A 493 10.58 -17.77 -20.59
C GLU A 493 9.97 -16.37 -20.54
N ASN A 494 10.61 -15.42 -19.80
CA ASN A 494 10.10 -14.06 -19.68
C ASN A 494 10.33 -13.24 -20.92
N GLY A 495 9.28 -12.61 -21.40
CA GLY A 495 9.39 -11.71 -22.52
C GLY A 495 8.07 -11.36 -23.19
N THR A 496 8.19 -10.60 -24.24
CA THR A 496 7.09 -10.17 -25.10
C THR A 496 7.41 -10.47 -26.55
N VAL A 497 6.40 -10.87 -27.31
CA VAL A 497 6.50 -11.03 -28.75
C VAL A 497 5.50 -10.11 -29.40
N ALA A 498 5.96 -9.14 -30.18
CA ALA A 498 5.08 -8.24 -30.89
C ALA A 498 4.98 -8.58 -32.36
N MET A 499 3.74 -8.67 -32.85
CA MET A 499 3.40 -8.97 -34.22
C MET A 499 2.39 -7.96 -34.76
N ARG A 500 2.40 -7.77 -36.07
CA ARG A 500 1.39 -7.00 -36.78
C ARG A 500 1.04 -7.68 -38.11
N THR A 501 -0.13 -7.40 -38.65
CA THR A 501 -0.47 -7.85 -40.00
C THR A 501 0.43 -7.19 -41.06
N LYS A 502 0.81 -7.94 -42.09
CA LYS A 502 1.65 -7.48 -43.20
C LYS A 502 0.94 -6.45 -44.09
N GLY A 503 -0.38 -6.58 -44.23
CA GLY A 503 -1.23 -5.72 -45.06
C GLY A 503 -2.30 -5.03 -44.22
N ALA A 504 -3.08 -4.19 -44.92
CA ALA A 504 -4.19 -3.48 -44.30
C ALA A 504 -5.31 -4.43 -43.88
N VAL A 505 -5.96 -4.10 -42.77
CA VAL A 505 -7.14 -4.80 -42.27
C VAL A 505 -8.31 -3.83 -42.23
N GLY A 506 -9.39 -4.20 -42.95
CA GLY A 506 -10.67 -3.51 -42.81
C GLY A 506 -11.46 -4.12 -41.66
N PHE A 507 -12.04 -3.31 -40.78
CA PHE A 507 -12.82 -3.80 -39.64
C PHE A 507 -13.85 -2.80 -39.14
N ILE A 508 -14.89 -3.34 -38.52
CA ILE A 508 -15.81 -2.57 -37.67
C ILE A 508 -15.43 -2.88 -36.22
N LEU A 509 -15.30 -1.82 -35.44
CA LEU A 509 -15.20 -1.91 -33.99
C LEU A 509 -16.42 -1.23 -33.36
N ASP A 510 -17.23 -2.00 -32.64
CA ASP A 510 -18.45 -1.55 -31.99
C ASP A 510 -18.37 -1.77 -30.47
N ASN A 511 -18.28 -0.66 -29.73
CA ASN A 511 -18.24 -0.61 -28.28
C ASN A 511 -19.58 -0.17 -27.66
N SER A 512 -20.68 -0.15 -28.43
CA SER A 512 -21.99 0.27 -27.96
C SER A 512 -22.49 -0.60 -26.80
N ASN A 513 -22.10 -1.87 -26.78
CA ASN A 513 -22.28 -2.76 -25.65
C ASN A 513 -20.97 -2.89 -24.87
N LEU A 514 -20.91 -2.31 -23.68
CA LEU A 514 -19.70 -2.32 -22.83
C LEU A 514 -19.26 -3.72 -22.39
N GLN A 515 -20.18 -4.69 -22.35
CA GLN A 515 -19.86 -6.09 -21.96
C GLN A 515 -19.62 -7.00 -23.16
N GLY A 516 -19.94 -6.55 -24.36
CA GLY A 516 -19.88 -7.33 -25.60
C GLY A 516 -19.35 -6.53 -26.78
N LYS A 517 -18.17 -5.92 -26.63
CA LYS A 517 -17.50 -5.21 -27.71
C LYS A 517 -17.26 -6.14 -28.90
N VAL A 518 -17.61 -5.66 -30.09
CA VAL A 518 -17.60 -6.47 -31.29
C VAL A 518 -16.52 -5.95 -32.24
N PHE A 519 -15.62 -6.84 -32.64
CA PHE A 519 -14.71 -6.65 -33.77
C PHE A 519 -15.17 -7.51 -34.95
N THR A 520 -15.40 -6.92 -36.08
CA THR A 520 -15.77 -7.63 -37.31
C THR A 520 -14.79 -7.27 -38.42
N GLN A 521 -14.05 -8.22 -38.93
CA GLN A 521 -13.21 -7.98 -40.12
C GLN A 521 -14.09 -7.80 -41.35
N THR A 522 -13.88 -6.73 -42.11
CA THR A 522 -14.65 -6.39 -43.31
C THR A 522 -13.84 -6.56 -44.58
N GLY A 523 -12.50 -6.65 -44.50
CA GLY A 523 -11.64 -6.81 -45.64
C GLY A 523 -10.16 -6.82 -45.34
N GLY A 524 -9.32 -6.86 -46.34
CA GLY A 524 -7.86 -6.91 -46.23
C GLY A 524 -7.30 -8.30 -45.90
N VAL A 525 -6.10 -8.34 -45.33
CA VAL A 525 -5.46 -9.61 -44.95
C VAL A 525 -6.15 -10.27 -43.78
N SER A 526 -6.25 -11.61 -43.75
CA SER A 526 -6.91 -12.33 -42.67
C SER A 526 -6.17 -12.14 -41.36
N VAL A 527 -6.89 -11.70 -40.31
CA VAL A 527 -6.35 -11.58 -38.97
C VAL A 527 -6.27 -12.94 -38.24
N TYR A 528 -6.86 -13.98 -38.80
CA TYR A 528 -6.92 -15.33 -38.24
C TYR A 528 -5.86 -16.28 -38.81
N ASP A 529 -5.05 -15.82 -39.76
CA ASP A 529 -3.96 -16.58 -40.37
C ASP A 529 -2.61 -16.05 -39.92
N ILE A 530 -1.79 -16.89 -39.28
CA ILE A 530 -0.43 -16.54 -38.85
C ILE A 530 0.46 -16.08 -39.99
N ALA A 531 0.24 -16.58 -41.22
CA ALA A 531 0.99 -16.17 -42.40
C ALA A 531 0.77 -14.69 -42.76
N SER A 532 -0.32 -14.11 -42.27
CA SER A 532 -0.62 -12.68 -42.45
C SER A 532 0.20 -11.77 -41.55
N TYR A 533 0.91 -12.31 -40.55
CA TYR A 533 1.65 -11.51 -39.54
C TYR A 533 3.14 -11.41 -39.85
N THR A 534 3.74 -10.36 -39.31
CA THR A 534 5.17 -10.09 -39.32
C THR A 534 5.60 -9.52 -37.98
N PRO A 535 6.86 -9.68 -37.56
CA PRO A 535 7.37 -9.02 -36.36
C PRO A 535 7.17 -7.51 -36.38
N PHE A 536 6.97 -6.95 -35.22
CA PHE A 536 6.72 -5.53 -35.01
C PHE A 536 7.61 -4.98 -33.89
N VAL A 537 8.19 -3.80 -34.06
CA VAL A 537 9.02 -3.14 -33.04
C VAL A 537 8.15 -2.68 -31.87
N ILE A 538 8.45 -3.14 -30.64
CA ILE A 538 7.69 -2.82 -29.44
C ILE A 538 8.02 -1.41 -28.93
N THR A 539 9.29 -1.02 -29.01
CA THR A 539 9.78 0.31 -28.59
C THR A 539 10.80 0.78 -29.60
N ALA A 540 10.88 2.09 -29.81
CA ALA A 540 12.01 2.67 -30.54
C ALA A 540 13.29 2.26 -29.78
N ALA A 541 14.04 1.33 -30.34
CA ALA A 541 15.37 1.09 -29.89
C ALA A 541 16.13 2.42 -29.96
N ASN A 542 17.12 2.57 -29.10
CA ASN A 542 18.05 3.71 -29.15
C ASN A 542 18.87 3.60 -30.45
N THR A 543 18.24 3.94 -31.56
CA THR A 543 18.71 3.67 -32.92
C THR A 543 19.93 4.47 -33.30
N GLY A 544 20.27 5.53 -32.54
CA GLY A 544 21.39 6.42 -32.87
C GLY A 544 22.80 5.83 -32.76
N LEU A 545 22.94 4.58 -32.30
CA LEU A 545 24.25 3.99 -32.03
C LEU A 545 24.42 2.55 -32.55
N GLN A 546 23.50 2.09 -33.36
CA GLN A 546 23.55 0.72 -33.89
C GLN A 546 24.12 0.68 -35.30
N PRO A 547 25.07 -0.22 -35.58
CA PRO A 547 25.59 -0.40 -36.92
C PRO A 547 24.59 -1.04 -37.86
N VAL A 548 23.47 -1.62 -37.36
CA VAL A 548 22.41 -2.21 -38.17
C VAL A 548 21.07 -1.67 -37.68
N PRO A 549 20.23 -1.08 -38.54
CA PRO A 549 18.89 -0.67 -38.16
C PRO A 549 18.11 -1.91 -37.72
N ILE A 550 17.69 -1.95 -36.46
CA ILE A 550 16.76 -2.98 -35.99
C ILE A 550 15.43 -2.69 -36.61
N THR A 551 15.12 -3.40 -37.69
CA THR A 551 13.87 -3.28 -38.42
C THR A 551 12.70 -3.96 -37.71
N SER A 552 13.00 -4.86 -36.75
CA SER A 552 11.96 -5.55 -35.99
C SER A 552 12.50 -6.11 -34.69
N THR A 553 11.99 -5.64 -33.55
CA THR A 553 12.27 -6.20 -32.24
C THR A 553 11.13 -7.10 -31.83
N VAL A 554 11.42 -8.33 -31.55
CA VAL A 554 10.39 -9.34 -31.33
C VAL A 554 10.34 -9.80 -29.89
N PHE A 555 11.47 -9.94 -29.22
CA PHE A 555 11.54 -10.51 -27.89
C PHE A 555 12.39 -9.65 -26.95
N ASN A 556 11.85 -9.37 -25.77
CA ASN A 556 12.51 -8.56 -24.77
C ASN A 556 12.54 -9.33 -23.47
N LYS A 557 13.70 -9.78 -23.08
CA LYS A 557 13.95 -10.40 -21.78
C LYS A 557 14.11 -9.33 -20.71
N ARG A 558 13.41 -9.47 -19.59
CA ARG A 558 13.33 -8.45 -18.55
C ARG A 558 13.70 -9.04 -17.20
N ASP A 559 14.77 -8.54 -16.59
CA ASP A 559 15.21 -8.95 -15.26
C ASP A 559 15.67 -7.75 -14.45
N THR A 560 14.95 -7.47 -13.40
CA THR A 560 15.28 -6.37 -12.47
C THR A 560 15.12 -6.85 -11.05
N VAL A 561 16.14 -6.65 -10.25
CA VAL A 561 16.11 -6.91 -8.80
C VAL A 561 16.09 -5.59 -8.05
N THR A 562 15.19 -5.46 -7.11
CA THR A 562 15.16 -4.35 -6.15
C THR A 562 15.33 -4.92 -4.74
N ASP A 563 16.42 -4.53 -4.09
CA ASP A 563 16.66 -4.83 -2.69
C ASP A 563 16.45 -3.57 -1.85
N THR A 564 15.58 -3.65 -0.85
CA THR A 564 15.38 -2.60 0.14
C THR A 564 15.78 -3.11 1.50
N ASN A 565 16.82 -2.54 2.08
CA ASN A 565 17.26 -2.82 3.45
C ASN A 565 16.91 -1.65 4.36
N GLU A 566 16.34 -1.93 5.51
CA GLU A 566 16.02 -0.94 6.53
C GLU A 566 16.49 -1.43 7.90
N VAL A 567 17.17 -0.55 8.63
CA VAL A 567 17.51 -0.74 10.04
C VAL A 567 16.93 0.46 10.80
N ALA A 568 16.22 0.20 11.89
CA ALA A 568 15.62 1.23 12.72
C ALA A 568 15.86 0.96 14.20
N GLY A 569 15.97 2.03 14.97
CA GLY A 569 16.09 1.98 16.41
C GLY A 569 15.30 3.10 17.08
N THR A 570 14.65 2.80 18.19
CA THR A 570 13.96 3.80 19.02
C THR A 570 14.32 3.60 20.48
N ILE A 571 14.40 4.68 21.23
CA ILE A 571 14.47 4.66 22.69
C ILE A 571 13.59 5.77 23.24
N ASN A 572 12.73 5.45 24.18
CA ASN A 572 11.82 6.38 24.83
C ASN A 572 11.91 6.26 26.34
N ALA A 573 11.83 7.39 27.02
CA ALA A 573 11.72 7.45 28.47
C ALA A 573 10.51 8.31 28.83
N SER A 574 9.69 7.87 29.76
CA SER A 574 8.58 8.65 30.31
C SER A 574 8.68 8.70 31.84
N TYR A 575 8.46 9.88 32.39
CA TYR A 575 8.54 10.14 33.84
C TYR A 575 7.28 10.83 34.35
N LEU A 576 6.64 10.25 35.35
CA LEU A 576 5.48 10.81 36.03
C LEU A 576 5.94 11.76 37.17
N LEU A 577 5.74 13.06 36.95
CA LEU A 577 5.98 14.07 37.94
C LEU A 577 4.75 14.20 38.88
N PRO A 578 4.89 13.89 40.18
CA PRO A 578 3.76 13.86 41.11
C PRO A 578 3.45 15.26 41.65
N THR A 579 2.80 16.05 40.85
CA THR A 579 2.27 17.36 41.23
C THR A 579 0.78 17.24 41.59
N SER A 580 0.14 18.31 42.05
CA SER A 580 -1.31 18.35 42.28
C SER A 580 -2.12 17.94 41.06
N HIS A 581 -1.58 18.20 39.86
CA HIS A 581 -2.05 17.69 38.59
C HIS A 581 -0.89 16.87 37.98
N PRO A 582 -0.90 15.54 38.09
CA PRO A 582 0.22 14.71 37.63
C PRO A 582 0.55 14.99 36.14
N ILE A 583 1.84 15.24 35.90
CA ILE A 583 2.34 15.50 34.54
C ILE A 583 3.25 14.34 34.14
N THR A 584 2.95 13.69 33.05
CA THR A 584 3.85 12.72 32.44
C THR A 584 4.68 13.41 31.34
N PHE A 585 5.98 13.48 31.52
CA PHE A 585 6.92 13.88 30.50
C PHE A 585 7.40 12.64 29.76
N LYS A 586 7.42 12.69 28.41
CA LYS A 586 8.00 11.65 27.56
C LYS A 586 8.98 12.28 26.59
N ALA A 587 10.16 11.68 26.47
CA ALA A 587 11.18 12.09 25.51
C ALA A 587 11.75 10.84 24.81
N GLY A 588 12.27 10.98 23.62
CA GLY A 588 12.86 9.86 22.93
C GLY A 588 13.66 10.23 21.69
N LEU A 589 14.39 9.23 21.20
CA LEU A 589 15.18 9.25 19.99
C LEU A 589 14.67 8.16 19.03
N ASP A 590 14.74 8.43 17.75
CA ASP A 590 14.34 7.52 16.68
C ASP A 590 15.34 7.66 15.52
N THR A 591 15.85 6.55 15.01
CA THR A 591 16.74 6.52 13.86
C THR A 591 16.29 5.47 12.86
N VAL A 592 16.35 5.80 11.57
CA VAL A 592 16.08 4.86 10.48
C VAL A 592 17.09 5.07 9.37
N ASN A 593 17.73 4.00 8.96
CA ASN A 593 18.58 3.98 7.78
C ASN A 593 17.99 3.02 6.76
N ARG A 594 17.72 3.53 5.57
CA ARG A 594 17.14 2.77 4.46
C ARG A 594 18.06 2.85 3.24
N ARG A 595 18.26 1.70 2.61
CA ARG A 595 18.96 1.60 1.33
C ARG A 595 18.07 0.88 0.32
N VAL A 596 17.79 1.53 -0.78
CA VAL A 596 17.09 0.95 -1.95
C VAL A 596 18.13 0.76 -3.06
N ASN A 597 18.29 -0.46 -3.52
CA ASN A 597 19.20 -0.82 -4.60
C ASN A 597 18.43 -1.48 -5.72
N ASN A 598 18.16 -0.73 -6.77
CA ASN A 598 17.55 -1.23 -7.99
C ASN A 598 18.66 -1.52 -9.01
N ARG A 599 18.78 -2.77 -9.40
CA ARG A 599 19.82 -3.24 -10.31
C ARG A 599 19.31 -4.22 -11.33
N PRO A 600 19.71 -4.13 -12.60
CA PRO A 600 19.56 -5.23 -13.53
C PRO A 600 20.55 -6.36 -13.11
N VAL A 601 20.02 -7.53 -12.76
CA VAL A 601 20.86 -8.72 -12.48
C VAL A 601 21.27 -9.35 -13.78
N TYR A 602 20.30 -9.47 -14.69
CA TYR A 602 20.51 -9.80 -16.07
C TYR A 602 20.04 -8.62 -16.91
N PRO A 603 20.89 -8.03 -17.76
CA PRO A 603 20.49 -6.90 -18.56
C PRO A 603 19.35 -7.32 -19.47
N ARG A 604 18.42 -6.41 -19.64
CA ARG A 604 17.31 -6.53 -20.56
C ARG A 604 17.85 -6.83 -21.97
N ARG A 605 17.34 -7.87 -22.63
CA ARG A 605 17.82 -8.29 -23.93
C ARG A 605 16.77 -8.11 -25.00
N TRP A 606 17.17 -7.62 -26.14
CA TRP A 606 16.32 -7.54 -27.33
C TRP A 606 16.84 -8.45 -28.41
N TYR A 607 15.90 -9.13 -29.05
CA TYR A 607 16.18 -10.02 -30.16
C TYR A 607 15.38 -9.58 -31.38
N GLY A 608 16.01 -9.49 -32.52
CA GLY A 608 15.41 -9.32 -33.83
C GLY A 608 15.38 -10.64 -34.59
N VAL A 609 14.47 -10.74 -35.52
CA VAL A 609 14.38 -11.88 -36.43
C VAL A 609 15.38 -11.71 -37.59
N VAL A 610 16.10 -12.77 -37.93
CA VAL A 610 16.92 -12.81 -39.15
C VAL A 610 15.99 -12.93 -40.36
N GLY A 611 15.88 -11.85 -41.17
CA GLY A 611 14.94 -11.78 -42.26
C GLY A 611 13.61 -11.14 -41.87
N THR A 612 12.58 -11.39 -42.65
CA THR A 612 11.23 -10.80 -42.51
C THR A 612 10.16 -11.77 -42.04
N VAL A 613 10.51 -13.04 -41.86
CA VAL A 613 9.57 -14.12 -41.55
C VAL A 613 9.73 -14.51 -40.08
N LEU A 614 8.63 -14.55 -39.33
CA LEU A 614 8.61 -15.14 -38.02
C LEU A 614 9.00 -16.62 -38.09
N PRO A 615 9.91 -17.08 -37.24
CA PRO A 615 10.20 -18.52 -37.18
C PRO A 615 8.92 -19.25 -36.70
N THR A 616 8.36 -20.04 -37.60
CA THR A 616 7.11 -20.78 -37.32
C THR A 616 7.34 -22.09 -36.60
N SER A 617 8.57 -22.63 -36.61
CA SER A 617 8.91 -23.85 -35.85
C SER A 617 8.95 -23.53 -34.33
N GLY A 618 8.09 -24.17 -33.59
CA GLY A 618 7.95 -23.95 -32.15
C GLY A 618 6.94 -22.86 -31.76
N LEU A 619 6.31 -22.20 -32.71
CA LEU A 619 5.19 -21.30 -32.45
C LEU A 619 3.92 -22.13 -32.29
N MET A 620 3.49 -22.32 -31.06
CA MET A 620 2.17 -22.89 -30.81
C MET A 620 1.13 -21.78 -30.76
N PRO A 621 0.07 -21.84 -31.59
CA PRO A 621 -1.05 -20.94 -31.39
C PRO A 621 -1.61 -21.21 -29.99
N LEU A 622 -1.65 -20.21 -29.15
CA LEU A 622 -2.33 -20.29 -27.86
C LEU A 622 -3.82 -20.50 -28.14
N THR A 623 -4.30 -21.68 -27.79
CA THR A 623 -5.67 -22.12 -28.11
C THR A 623 -6.75 -21.37 -27.33
N GLU A 624 -6.36 -20.43 -26.44
CA GLU A 624 -7.25 -19.95 -25.38
C GLU A 624 -7.51 -18.44 -25.42
N PHE A 625 -6.85 -17.73 -26.31
CA PHE A 625 -7.07 -16.30 -26.38
C PHE A 625 -8.38 -15.96 -27.05
N GLU A 626 -9.03 -15.08 -26.37
CA GLU A 626 -10.38 -14.64 -26.55
C GLU A 626 -10.77 -14.37 -27.99
N ARG A 627 -11.91 -14.79 -28.22
CA ARG A 627 -12.83 -14.48 -29.27
C ARG A 627 -13.06 -12.98 -29.34
N LEU A 628 -12.42 -12.30 -30.24
CA LEU A 628 -12.82 -10.94 -30.57
C LEU A 628 -14.25 -10.89 -31.09
N ASN A 629 -14.79 -12.01 -31.52
CA ASN A 629 -16.20 -12.26 -31.86
C ASN A 629 -16.47 -13.73 -32.08
N GLY A 630 -17.52 -14.20 -31.48
CA GLY A 630 -18.30 -15.36 -31.96
C GLY A 630 -17.60 -16.67 -32.22
N GLY A 631 -16.32 -16.84 -31.86
CA GLY A 631 -15.69 -18.14 -31.92
C GLY A 631 -14.39 -18.28 -32.70
N GLN A 632 -14.00 -17.29 -33.50
CA GLN A 632 -12.73 -17.37 -34.24
C GLN A 632 -11.55 -16.99 -33.36
N ARG A 633 -10.46 -17.79 -33.44
CA ARG A 633 -9.25 -17.64 -32.63
C ARG A 633 -8.18 -16.87 -33.36
N LEU A 634 -7.51 -15.96 -32.67
CA LEU A 634 -6.36 -15.26 -33.23
C LEU A 634 -5.10 -16.13 -33.09
N PRO A 635 -4.14 -16.04 -34.01
CA PRO A 635 -2.92 -16.84 -34.04
C PRO A 635 -1.88 -16.22 -33.07
N VAL A 636 -2.02 -16.45 -31.81
CA VAL A 636 -1.11 -15.91 -30.80
C VAL A 636 0.04 -16.87 -30.56
N VAL A 637 1.27 -16.36 -30.58
CA VAL A 637 2.49 -17.13 -30.30
C VAL A 637 2.76 -17.23 -28.80
N ASP A 638 3.32 -18.36 -28.36
CA ASP A 638 3.75 -18.53 -26.96
C ASP A 638 5.13 -17.91 -26.76
N PRO A 639 5.28 -16.86 -25.89
CA PRO A 639 6.58 -16.30 -25.56
C PRO A 639 7.57 -17.32 -24.96
N ALA A 640 7.08 -18.30 -24.20
CA ALA A 640 7.92 -19.35 -23.64
C ALA A 640 8.52 -20.25 -24.72
N ALA A 641 7.72 -20.69 -25.69
CA ALA A 641 8.21 -21.48 -26.81
C ALA A 641 9.25 -20.69 -27.63
N ILE A 642 9.01 -19.40 -27.89
CA ILE A 642 9.99 -18.56 -28.59
C ILE A 642 11.29 -18.46 -27.79
N SER A 643 11.21 -18.29 -26.46
CA SER A 643 12.40 -18.13 -25.64
C SER A 643 13.38 -19.31 -25.75
N THR A 644 12.89 -20.51 -26.01
CA THR A 644 13.74 -21.72 -26.22
C THR A 644 14.51 -21.68 -27.52
N THR A 645 14.07 -20.91 -28.49
CA THR A 645 14.69 -20.81 -29.83
C THR A 645 15.70 -19.68 -29.94
N LEU A 646 15.80 -18.76 -28.95
CA LEU A 646 16.64 -17.55 -29.02
C LEU A 646 18.14 -17.83 -29.19
N GLY A 647 18.62 -19.04 -28.85
CA GLY A 647 20.01 -19.48 -29.09
C GLY A 647 20.31 -19.82 -30.55
N ASN A 648 19.31 -19.93 -31.43
CA ASN A 648 19.49 -20.23 -32.84
C ASN A 648 19.79 -18.95 -33.64
N THR A 649 21.06 -18.71 -33.94
CA THR A 649 21.56 -17.52 -34.64
C THR A 649 21.12 -17.45 -36.12
N ALA A 650 20.63 -18.55 -36.69
CA ALA A 650 20.02 -18.52 -38.03
C ALA A 650 18.60 -17.90 -38.00
N LEU A 651 17.93 -17.88 -36.86
CA LEU A 651 16.59 -17.32 -36.67
C LEU A 651 16.61 -15.96 -35.97
N TRP A 652 17.53 -15.76 -35.05
CA TRP A 652 17.54 -14.61 -34.17
C TRP A 652 18.92 -13.92 -34.11
N TYR A 653 18.91 -12.61 -34.04
CA TYR A 653 20.09 -11.84 -33.64
C TYR A 653 19.81 -11.07 -32.34
N GLU A 654 20.78 -11.01 -31.44
CA GLU A 654 20.69 -10.21 -30.23
C GLU A 654 21.21 -8.80 -30.50
N ASP A 655 20.49 -7.78 -29.98
CA ASP A 655 21.02 -6.42 -29.87
C ASP A 655 21.97 -6.34 -28.67
N VAL A 656 23.23 -6.72 -28.90
CA VAL A 656 24.26 -6.75 -27.85
C VAL A 656 24.57 -5.34 -27.32
N ASN A 657 24.45 -4.30 -28.16
CA ASN A 657 24.63 -2.92 -27.71
C ASN A 657 23.55 -2.49 -26.73
N PHE A 658 22.29 -2.83 -27.03
CA PHE A 658 21.19 -2.61 -26.10
C PHE A 658 21.44 -3.37 -24.79
N THR A 659 21.78 -4.64 -24.85
CA THR A 659 22.10 -5.46 -23.66
C THR A 659 23.20 -4.84 -22.81
N ALA A 660 24.28 -4.39 -23.40
CA ALA A 660 25.42 -3.78 -22.71
C ALA A 660 25.02 -2.46 -22.01
N THR A 661 24.20 -1.64 -22.68
CA THR A 661 23.78 -0.35 -22.11
C THR A 661 22.74 -0.49 -20.98
N GLN A 662 21.92 -1.56 -21.01
CA GLN A 662 20.91 -1.80 -19.99
C GLN A 662 21.48 -2.07 -18.57
N GLN A 663 22.75 -2.44 -18.46
CA GLN A 663 23.42 -2.55 -17.16
C GLN A 663 23.51 -1.21 -16.41
N TYR A 664 23.44 -0.11 -17.11
CA TYR A 664 23.60 1.25 -16.59
C TYR A 664 22.28 2.00 -16.52
N THR A 665 21.45 1.92 -17.54
CA THR A 665 20.25 2.78 -17.70
C THR A 665 19.23 2.66 -16.59
N ASN A 666 19.10 1.49 -15.95
CA ASN A 666 18.13 1.25 -14.88
C ASN A 666 18.78 1.05 -13.50
N ARG A 667 20.11 1.20 -13.40
CA ARG A 667 20.81 1.04 -12.12
C ARG A 667 20.72 2.30 -11.30
N ARG A 668 20.13 2.18 -10.12
CA ARG A 668 20.00 3.28 -9.18
C ARG A 668 20.09 2.78 -7.74
N ILE A 669 20.75 3.56 -6.89
CA ILE A 669 20.82 3.33 -5.46
C ILE A 669 20.38 4.60 -4.76
N MET A 670 19.67 4.47 -3.66
CA MET A 670 19.37 5.54 -2.74
C MET A 670 19.64 5.06 -1.32
N GLU A 671 20.34 5.87 -0.56
CA GLU A 671 20.50 5.73 0.88
C GLU A 671 19.81 6.92 1.57
N GLU A 672 18.98 6.65 2.55
CA GLU A 672 18.24 7.67 3.28
C GLU A 672 18.39 7.41 4.78
N GLY A 673 18.93 8.39 5.50
CA GLY A 673 19.00 8.45 6.95
C GLY A 673 17.93 9.39 7.49
N VAL A 674 17.24 8.99 8.55
CA VAL A 674 16.29 9.83 9.31
C VAL A 674 16.62 9.70 10.77
N ASP A 675 17.09 10.77 11.38
CA ASP A 675 17.30 10.87 12.82
C ASP A 675 16.27 11.81 13.43
N ALA A 676 15.75 11.48 14.59
CA ALA A 676 14.74 12.29 15.24
C ALA A 676 14.87 12.30 16.74
N ALA A 677 14.46 13.42 17.35
CA ALA A 677 14.31 13.58 18.79
C ALA A 677 12.98 14.26 19.10
N TYR A 678 12.38 13.91 20.21
CA TYR A 678 11.13 14.55 20.64
C TYR A 678 11.05 14.70 22.14
N ILE A 679 10.20 15.66 22.56
CA ILE A 679 9.73 15.82 23.93
C ILE A 679 8.24 16.13 23.92
N GLN A 680 7.50 15.53 24.84
CA GLN A 680 6.08 15.81 25.04
C GLN A 680 5.72 15.80 26.52
N GLY A 681 4.70 16.59 26.87
CA GLY A 681 4.07 16.59 28.18
C GLY A 681 2.60 16.20 28.07
N GLN A 682 2.13 15.43 29.05
CA GLN A 682 0.73 15.02 29.17
C GLN A 682 0.24 15.28 30.57
N THR A 683 -0.97 15.84 30.71
CA THR A 683 -1.63 16.04 32.00
C THR A 683 -3.14 15.95 31.86
N LYS A 684 -3.83 15.76 32.97
CA LYS A 684 -5.29 15.72 33.05
C LYS A 684 -5.82 16.72 34.07
N PHE A 685 -6.69 17.63 33.66
CA PHE A 685 -7.41 18.59 34.48
C PHE A 685 -8.88 18.17 34.56
N GLY A 686 -9.24 17.43 35.59
CA GLY A 686 -10.58 16.87 35.74
C GLY A 686 -11.00 16.01 34.51
N ARG A 687 -11.84 16.56 33.63
CA ARG A 687 -12.33 15.88 32.43
C ARG A 687 -11.50 16.18 31.15
N LEU A 688 -10.57 17.11 31.22
CA LEU A 688 -9.74 17.52 30.10
C LEU A 688 -8.36 16.87 30.18
N THR A 689 -8.00 16.10 29.16
CA THR A 689 -6.64 15.61 28.96
C THR A 689 -5.96 16.47 27.91
N VAL A 690 -4.75 16.92 28.21
CA VAL A 690 -3.92 17.75 27.32
C VAL A 690 -2.61 17.02 27.06
N VAL A 691 -2.23 16.96 25.79
CA VAL A 691 -0.92 16.47 25.34
C VAL A 691 -0.33 17.48 24.37
N GLY A 692 0.90 17.88 24.60
CA GLY A 692 1.59 18.81 23.72
C GLY A 692 3.09 18.56 23.70
N GLY A 693 3.73 18.91 22.62
CA GLY A 693 5.19 18.76 22.49
C GLY A 693 5.68 19.04 21.08
N ILE A 694 6.93 18.69 20.86
CA ILE A 694 7.63 18.95 19.63
C ILE A 694 8.54 17.78 19.24
N ARG A 695 8.61 17.49 17.96
CA ARG A 695 9.54 16.53 17.35
C ARG A 695 10.40 17.24 16.33
N GLY A 696 11.72 17.01 16.36
CA GLY A 696 12.65 17.40 15.31
C GLY A 696 13.06 16.17 14.49
N GLU A 697 13.10 16.32 13.18
CA GLU A 697 13.60 15.27 12.27
C GLU A 697 14.67 15.86 11.34
N TRP A 698 15.77 15.11 11.18
CA TRP A 698 16.91 15.38 10.29
C TRP A 698 16.94 14.27 9.25
N VAL A 699 16.90 14.64 7.99
CA VAL A 699 16.87 13.70 6.87
C VAL A 699 18.07 13.98 5.96
N GLU A 700 18.83 12.94 5.68
CA GLU A 700 19.92 12.94 4.72
C GLU A 700 19.59 11.90 3.63
N THR A 701 19.89 12.24 2.38
CA THR A 701 19.61 11.39 1.23
C THR A 701 20.80 11.40 0.28
N ASP A 702 21.40 10.25 0.05
CA ASP A 702 22.43 10.04 -0.95
C ASP A 702 21.84 9.24 -2.11
N THR A 703 22.05 9.71 -3.32
CA THR A 703 21.53 9.10 -4.53
C THR A 703 22.63 8.78 -5.52
N PHE A 704 22.46 7.69 -6.25
CA PHE A 704 23.41 7.25 -7.23
C PHE A 704 22.68 6.67 -8.45
N THR A 705 23.07 7.12 -9.64
CA THR A 705 22.59 6.60 -10.92
C THR A 705 23.72 6.69 -11.95
N TYR A 706 23.44 6.31 -13.19
CA TYR A 706 24.35 6.50 -14.32
C TYR A 706 23.71 7.43 -15.34
N PHE A 707 24.54 8.20 -16.02
CA PHE A 707 24.14 8.94 -17.22
C PHE A 707 25.11 8.61 -18.36
N ARG A 708 24.65 8.84 -19.58
CA ARG A 708 25.51 8.61 -20.74
C ARG A 708 26.42 9.80 -20.96
N ALA A 709 27.70 9.62 -20.68
CA ALA A 709 28.72 10.69 -20.76
C ALA A 709 29.31 10.87 -22.17
N ARG A 710 29.08 9.92 -23.07
CA ARG A 710 29.52 10.02 -24.48
C ARG A 710 28.33 9.78 -25.41
N THR A 711 28.05 10.72 -26.26
CA THR A 711 26.90 10.71 -27.17
C THR A 711 27.23 10.37 -28.61
N THR A 712 28.53 10.38 -28.99
CA THR A 712 28.96 10.16 -30.38
C THR A 712 29.36 8.72 -30.65
N ALA A 713 28.97 8.24 -31.82
CA ALA A 713 29.28 6.89 -32.32
C ALA A 713 30.80 6.67 -32.63
N THR A 714 31.63 7.61 -32.24
CA THR A 714 33.07 7.64 -32.54
C THR A 714 33.92 6.78 -31.59
N THR A 715 33.31 5.98 -30.74
CA THR A 715 34.09 5.03 -29.92
C THR A 715 34.57 3.90 -30.78
N VAL A 716 35.88 3.85 -30.90
CA VAL A 716 36.67 2.81 -31.66
C VAL A 716 36.61 1.44 -30.98
N GLU A 717 35.98 1.32 -29.78
CA GLU A 717 35.89 0.07 -29.03
C GLU A 717 34.82 -0.87 -29.65
N PRO A 718 35.22 -1.98 -30.24
CA PRO A 718 34.31 -2.93 -30.88
C PRO A 718 33.50 -3.77 -29.87
N ASP A 719 34.06 -3.99 -28.69
CA ASP A 719 33.35 -4.71 -27.61
C ASP A 719 32.27 -3.83 -27.02
N HIS A 720 31.01 -4.23 -27.21
CA HIS A 720 29.83 -3.47 -26.77
C HIS A 720 29.81 -3.24 -25.25
N PHE A 721 30.28 -4.18 -24.44
CA PHE A 721 30.30 -4.06 -22.97
C PHE A 721 31.37 -3.09 -22.51
N LYS A 722 32.59 -3.16 -23.09
CA LYS A 722 33.66 -2.20 -22.81
C LYS A 722 33.28 -0.80 -23.25
N ARG A 723 32.67 -0.67 -24.43
CA ARG A 723 32.15 0.59 -24.94
C ARG A 723 31.10 1.16 -24.01
N ALA A 724 30.10 0.38 -23.56
CA ALA A 724 29.09 0.84 -22.61
C ALA A 724 29.74 1.28 -21.29
N ALA A 725 30.76 0.57 -20.80
CA ALA A 725 31.49 0.99 -19.60
C ALA A 725 32.23 2.34 -19.78
N MET A 726 32.66 2.65 -20.98
CA MET A 726 33.28 3.95 -21.33
C MET A 726 32.24 5.05 -21.57
N ASP A 727 31.04 4.67 -22.07
CA ASP A 727 29.99 5.62 -22.43
C ASP A 727 29.18 6.12 -21.23
N PHE A 728 29.14 5.37 -20.13
CA PHE A 728 28.36 5.71 -18.97
C PHE A 728 29.23 6.17 -17.79
N ALA A 729 28.95 7.34 -17.27
CA ALA A 729 29.53 7.86 -16.06
C ALA A 729 28.58 7.77 -14.88
N ARG A 730 29.16 7.68 -13.68
CA ARG A 730 28.43 7.66 -12.43
C ARG A 730 27.99 9.07 -12.06
N LEU A 731 26.73 9.24 -11.72
CA LEU A 731 26.17 10.46 -11.16
C LEU A 731 25.77 10.22 -9.71
N SER A 732 26.44 10.86 -8.76
CA SER A 732 26.09 10.86 -7.35
C SER A 732 25.59 12.25 -6.97
N ARG A 733 24.52 12.29 -6.19
CA ARG A 733 23.96 13.54 -5.65
C ARG A 733 23.45 13.30 -4.25
N ASP A 734 23.63 14.27 -3.41
CA ASP A 734 23.15 14.31 -2.04
C ASP A 734 22.11 15.41 -1.83
N GLY A 735 21.34 15.26 -0.78
CA GLY A 735 20.33 16.22 -0.35
C GLY A 735 19.94 15.97 1.08
N GLY A 736 19.35 16.95 1.71
CA GLY A 736 18.89 16.80 3.08
C GLY A 736 18.08 17.99 3.55
N TYR A 737 17.40 17.79 4.65
CA TYR A 737 16.61 18.82 5.33
C TYR A 737 16.43 18.49 6.80
N HIS A 738 16.07 19.51 7.58
CA HIS A 738 15.61 19.32 8.96
C HIS A 738 14.35 20.15 9.18
N LYS A 739 13.43 19.62 9.99
CA LYS A 739 12.20 20.32 10.37
C LYS A 739 11.75 19.95 11.77
N PHE A 740 10.99 20.88 12.37
CA PHE A 740 10.35 20.70 13.67
C PHE A 740 8.84 20.58 13.49
N PHE A 741 8.23 19.66 14.21
CA PHE A 741 6.83 19.26 14.11
C PHE A 741 6.17 19.39 15.50
N PRO A 742 5.67 20.57 15.85
CA PRO A 742 4.89 20.75 17.07
C PRO A 742 3.51 20.10 16.93
N SER A 743 2.93 19.67 18.06
CA SER A 743 1.54 19.24 18.10
C SER A 743 0.91 19.48 19.47
N LEU A 744 -0.43 19.66 19.45
CA LEU A 744 -1.26 19.83 20.64
C LEU A 744 -2.55 19.03 20.47
N HIS A 745 -2.88 18.23 21.47
CA HIS A 745 -4.07 17.37 21.47
C HIS A 745 -4.85 17.58 22.76
N LEU A 746 -6.13 17.76 22.62
CA LEU A 746 -7.10 17.94 23.69
C LEU A 746 -8.15 16.83 23.61
N ALA A 747 -8.44 16.19 24.72
CA ALA A 747 -9.53 15.22 24.84
C ALA A 747 -10.38 15.57 26.05
N TYR A 748 -11.66 15.83 25.84
CA TYR A 748 -12.60 16.24 26.89
C TYR A 748 -13.72 15.22 27.03
N ASP A 749 -13.86 14.65 28.24
CA ASP A 749 -14.92 13.74 28.60
C ASP A 749 -16.19 14.55 28.95
N ILE A 750 -17.06 14.85 27.96
CA ILE A 750 -18.31 15.60 28.15
C ILE A 750 -19.22 14.85 29.12
N THR A 751 -19.38 13.54 28.87
CA THR A 751 -20.04 12.59 29.78
C THR A 751 -19.21 11.32 29.88
N LYS A 752 -19.65 10.32 30.64
CA LYS A 752 -19.00 9.00 30.65
C LYS A 752 -18.98 8.33 29.27
N ASN A 753 -19.92 8.66 28.39
CA ASN A 753 -20.09 8.03 27.08
C ASN A 753 -19.81 8.95 25.90
N LEU A 754 -19.70 10.25 26.13
CA LEU A 754 -19.49 11.25 25.08
C LEU A 754 -18.16 11.96 25.31
N LYS A 755 -17.28 11.87 24.30
CA LYS A 755 -15.94 12.46 24.30
C LYS A 755 -15.78 13.37 23.09
N ALA A 756 -15.24 14.56 23.32
CA ALA A 756 -14.78 15.45 22.25
C ALA A 756 -13.25 15.46 22.20
N ARG A 757 -12.71 15.55 21.00
CA ARG A 757 -11.27 15.72 20.76
C ARG A 757 -11.03 16.89 19.82
N ALA A 758 -9.97 17.63 20.10
CA ALA A 758 -9.42 18.61 19.19
C ALA A 758 -7.92 18.37 19.08
N SER A 759 -7.37 18.39 17.89
CA SER A 759 -5.94 18.31 17.71
C SER A 759 -5.45 19.30 16.66
N TRP A 760 -4.26 19.78 16.90
CA TRP A 760 -3.45 20.47 15.92
C TRP A 760 -2.12 19.75 15.82
N SER A 761 -1.72 19.39 14.59
CA SER A 761 -0.46 18.69 14.36
C SER A 761 0.16 19.14 13.05
N ASN A 762 1.48 19.25 13.06
CA ASN A 762 2.28 19.48 11.88
C ASN A 762 2.90 18.16 11.43
N THR A 763 2.73 17.81 10.14
CA THR A 763 3.21 16.56 9.55
C THR A 763 3.83 16.84 8.19
N TYR A 764 4.51 15.85 7.61
CA TYR A 764 5.08 16.02 6.28
C TYR A 764 4.99 14.75 5.42
N GLY A 765 5.10 14.95 4.10
CA GLY A 765 5.22 13.90 3.10
C GLY A 765 6.57 13.97 2.40
N ARG A 766 7.36 12.91 2.45
CA ARG A 766 8.66 12.85 1.77
C ARG A 766 8.46 12.76 0.25
N PRO A 767 9.36 13.34 -0.56
CA PRO A 767 9.32 13.19 -2.01
C PRO A 767 9.38 11.71 -2.42
N ALA A 768 8.67 11.35 -3.49
CA ALA A 768 8.79 9.99 -4.06
C ALA A 768 10.23 9.74 -4.55
N LEU A 769 10.71 8.50 -4.44
CA LEU A 769 12.08 8.15 -4.84
C LEU A 769 12.34 8.43 -6.31
N ALA A 770 11.35 8.19 -7.16
CA ALA A 770 11.46 8.50 -8.59
C ALA A 770 11.73 9.98 -8.87
N ASN A 771 11.25 10.88 -8.01
CA ASN A 771 11.51 12.32 -8.13
C ASN A 771 12.93 12.70 -7.66
N LEU A 772 13.53 11.91 -6.77
CA LEU A 772 14.88 12.15 -6.24
C LEU A 772 15.96 11.54 -7.14
N VAL A 773 15.72 10.33 -7.68
CA VAL A 773 16.71 9.51 -8.39
C VAL A 773 16.15 9.08 -9.75
N ALA A 774 16.10 9.99 -10.70
CA ALA A 774 15.89 9.64 -12.11
C ALA A 774 17.19 9.84 -12.90
N ALA A 775 17.52 8.86 -13.73
CA ALA A 775 18.65 9.01 -14.66
C ALA A 775 18.37 10.17 -15.63
N PRO A 776 19.35 11.00 -15.94
CA PRO A 776 19.19 12.05 -16.94
C PRO A 776 18.74 11.50 -18.28
N SER A 777 17.66 12.06 -18.82
CA SER A 777 17.08 11.71 -20.11
C SER A 777 17.02 12.95 -20.99
N PRO A 778 17.95 13.10 -21.96
CA PRO A 778 17.97 14.26 -22.84
C PRO A 778 16.90 14.16 -23.93
N ASN A 779 16.34 15.31 -24.30
CA ASN A 779 15.51 15.50 -25.46
C ASN A 779 16.07 16.65 -26.31
N PRO A 780 16.95 16.36 -27.29
CA PRO A 780 17.61 17.38 -28.10
C PRO A 780 16.67 18.09 -29.08
N THR A 781 15.50 17.51 -29.35
CA THR A 781 14.52 18.07 -30.30
C THR A 781 13.41 18.85 -29.64
N ALA A 782 13.48 19.04 -28.32
CA ALA A 782 12.47 19.83 -27.61
C ALA A 782 12.53 21.30 -28.00
N THR A 783 11.38 21.93 -28.15
CA THR A 783 11.23 23.35 -28.48
C THR A 783 10.56 24.10 -27.32
N PRO A 784 10.92 25.36 -27.04
CA PRO A 784 11.87 26.21 -27.76
C PRO A 784 13.36 25.86 -27.50
N THR A 785 13.67 25.09 -26.45
CA THR A 785 15.03 24.76 -26.02
C THR A 785 15.15 23.25 -25.80
N PRO A 786 16.26 22.59 -26.19
CA PRO A 786 16.54 21.22 -25.81
C PRO A 786 16.39 21.03 -24.29
N THR A 787 15.98 19.83 -23.85
CA THR A 787 15.71 19.58 -22.45
C THR A 787 16.43 18.33 -21.94
N VAL A 788 16.74 18.31 -20.63
CA VAL A 788 17.18 17.12 -19.92
C VAL A 788 16.29 16.88 -18.71
N THR A 789 15.57 15.77 -18.71
CA THR A 789 14.74 15.35 -17.58
C THR A 789 15.58 14.57 -16.59
N MET A 790 15.51 14.91 -15.29
CA MET A 790 16.32 14.30 -14.25
C MET A 790 15.65 14.33 -12.88
N GLY A 791 16.17 13.55 -11.92
CA GLY A 791 15.76 13.62 -10.53
C GLY A 791 16.25 14.89 -9.82
N ASN A 792 15.54 15.29 -8.78
CA ASN A 792 15.87 16.44 -7.93
C ASN A 792 16.03 16.01 -6.47
N PRO A 793 17.24 15.66 -5.99
CA PRO A 793 17.47 15.29 -4.59
C PRO A 793 17.32 16.45 -3.61
N ALA A 794 17.31 17.73 -4.09
CA ALA A 794 17.10 18.91 -3.29
C ALA A 794 15.61 19.22 -3.00
N LEU A 795 14.68 18.36 -3.41
CA LEU A 795 13.27 18.52 -3.10
C LEU A 795 13.02 18.57 -1.60
N LYS A 796 12.30 19.60 -1.18
CA LYS A 796 11.81 19.72 0.19
C LYS A 796 10.59 18.81 0.39
N PRO A 797 10.34 18.34 1.62
CA PRO A 797 9.12 17.63 1.91
C PRO A 797 7.91 18.56 1.83
N GLN A 798 6.78 18.03 1.42
CA GLN A 798 5.48 18.69 1.55
C GLN A 798 5.11 18.73 3.02
N VAL A 799 4.68 19.87 3.55
CA VAL A 799 4.33 20.03 4.97
C VAL A 799 2.85 20.31 5.12
N ALA A 800 2.19 19.64 6.07
CA ALA A 800 0.79 19.85 6.37
C ALA A 800 0.57 20.32 7.79
N ASP A 801 -0.14 21.44 7.94
CA ASP A 801 -0.78 21.86 9.17
C ASP A 801 -2.19 21.28 9.21
N THR A 802 -2.45 20.45 10.19
CA THR A 802 -3.73 19.76 10.31
C THR A 802 -4.44 20.15 11.60
N ILE A 803 -5.71 20.51 11.47
CA ILE A 803 -6.65 20.67 12.61
C ILE A 803 -7.70 19.58 12.46
N ASP A 804 -7.88 18.79 13.53
CA ASP A 804 -8.91 17.75 13.62
C ASP A 804 -9.86 18.07 14.77
N LEU A 805 -11.13 17.84 14.53
CA LEU A 805 -12.19 17.88 15.54
C LEU A 805 -12.97 16.58 15.47
N LYS A 806 -13.08 15.86 16.57
CA LYS A 806 -13.77 14.56 16.63
C LYS A 806 -14.70 14.50 17.81
N LEU A 807 -15.94 14.04 17.57
CA LEU A 807 -16.93 13.72 18.58
C LEU A 807 -17.16 12.21 18.58
N GLU A 808 -17.07 11.58 19.73
CA GLU A 808 -17.18 10.14 19.90
C GLU A 808 -18.23 9.83 20.96
N TYR A 809 -19.26 9.08 20.58
CA TYR A 809 -20.24 8.53 21.50
C TYR A 809 -20.08 7.02 21.58
N TYR A 810 -19.89 6.49 22.78
CA TYR A 810 -19.71 5.08 23.05
C TYR A 810 -20.98 4.50 23.65
N PHE A 811 -21.60 3.55 22.93
CA PHE A 811 -22.79 2.84 23.39
C PHE A 811 -22.43 1.85 24.50
N SER A 812 -23.39 1.46 25.34
CA SER A 812 -23.15 0.54 26.45
C SER A 812 -22.76 -0.88 26.01
N ASN A 813 -23.18 -1.28 24.79
CA ASN A 813 -23.00 -2.61 24.22
C ASN A 813 -21.82 -2.76 23.25
N SER A 814 -20.74 -2.02 23.50
CA SER A 814 -19.53 -2.02 22.66
C SER A 814 -19.68 -1.45 21.27
N GLY A 815 -20.69 -0.59 21.05
CA GLY A 815 -20.85 0.19 19.83
C GLY A 815 -20.28 1.59 19.95
N SER A 816 -20.19 2.30 18.82
CA SER A 816 -19.76 3.70 18.79
C SER A 816 -20.37 4.46 17.62
N PHE A 817 -20.57 5.75 17.82
CA PHE A 817 -20.83 6.74 16.79
C PHE A 817 -19.69 7.76 16.80
N THR A 818 -19.11 8.07 15.65
CA THR A 818 -18.05 9.08 15.55
C THR A 818 -18.37 10.07 14.43
N LEU A 819 -18.11 11.34 14.72
CA LEU A 819 -18.11 12.43 13.75
C LEU A 819 -16.74 13.08 13.79
N HIS A 820 -16.03 13.09 12.67
CA HIS A 820 -14.69 13.62 12.56
C HIS A 820 -14.61 14.61 11.39
N GLY A 821 -14.31 15.86 11.69
CA GLY A 821 -14.00 16.91 10.73
C GLY A 821 -12.52 17.28 10.80
N TYR A 822 -11.90 17.51 9.64
CA TYR A 822 -10.51 17.98 9.61
C TYR A 822 -10.27 18.98 8.50
N ARG A 823 -9.26 19.83 8.73
CA ARG A 823 -8.70 20.72 7.73
C ARG A 823 -7.19 20.57 7.67
N LYS A 824 -6.65 20.38 6.47
CA LYS A 824 -5.20 20.36 6.20
C LYS A 824 -4.84 21.48 5.26
N ASN A 825 -3.84 22.26 5.64
CA ASN A 825 -3.17 23.20 4.74
C ASN A 825 -1.79 22.62 4.41
N ILE A 826 -1.56 22.30 3.13
CA ILE A 826 -0.32 21.69 2.65
C ILE A 826 0.48 22.78 1.95
N SER A 827 1.71 23.00 2.40
CA SER A 827 2.70 23.85 1.75
C SER A 827 3.80 23.04 1.07
N ASP A 828 4.58 23.67 0.22
CA ASP A 828 5.67 23.02 -0.54
C ASP A 828 5.18 21.81 -1.37
N TYR A 829 3.96 21.88 -1.93
CA TYR A 829 3.41 20.78 -2.73
C TYR A 829 4.32 20.45 -3.90
N ILE A 830 4.67 19.17 -4.09
CA ILE A 830 5.56 18.71 -5.14
C ILE A 830 4.75 18.51 -6.41
N GLY A 831 4.96 19.39 -7.39
CA GLY A 831 4.39 19.29 -8.72
C GLY A 831 5.11 18.25 -9.59
N ALA A 832 4.45 17.86 -10.68
CA ALA A 832 5.07 17.01 -11.70
C ALA A 832 6.30 17.70 -12.31
N ALA A 833 7.18 16.88 -12.90
CA ALA A 833 8.36 17.41 -13.58
C ALA A 833 7.94 18.37 -14.70
N GLY A 834 8.46 19.56 -14.64
CA GLY A 834 8.20 20.65 -15.59
C GLY A 834 9.47 21.40 -15.93
N ARG A 835 9.37 22.32 -16.89
CA ARG A 835 10.49 23.22 -17.25
C ARG A 835 10.85 24.09 -16.06
N SER A 836 12.13 24.05 -15.66
CA SER A 836 12.60 24.77 -14.46
C SER A 836 13.03 26.21 -14.76
N GLY A 837 13.20 26.57 -16.03
CA GLY A 837 13.85 27.79 -16.46
C GLY A 837 15.38 27.82 -16.22
N GLN A 838 15.94 26.75 -15.65
CA GLN A 838 17.37 26.60 -15.42
C GLN A 838 18.01 25.89 -16.60
N LEU A 839 19.06 26.45 -17.12
CA LEU A 839 19.89 25.83 -18.15
C LEU A 839 21.06 25.10 -17.50
N VAL A 840 21.45 23.98 -18.09
CA VAL A 840 22.72 23.31 -17.74
C VAL A 840 23.86 24.27 -18.08
N PRO A 841 24.74 24.59 -17.13
CA PRO A 841 25.87 25.49 -17.38
C PRO A 841 26.84 24.95 -18.42
N ASP A 842 27.67 25.84 -18.96
CA ASP A 842 28.77 25.48 -19.83
C ASP A 842 29.97 24.97 -19.01
N GLY A 843 30.81 24.19 -19.64
CA GLY A 843 32.09 23.72 -19.09
C GLY A 843 32.07 22.30 -18.56
N PRO A 844 33.26 21.72 -18.28
CA PRO A 844 33.38 20.33 -17.87
C PRO A 844 32.79 20.04 -16.49
N ASP A 845 32.73 21.04 -15.63
CA ASP A 845 32.24 20.90 -14.24
C ASP A 845 30.73 21.16 -14.10
N ASN A 846 29.95 21.10 -15.20
CA ASN A 846 28.54 21.37 -15.21
C ASN A 846 27.67 20.27 -14.58
N GLY A 847 28.27 19.23 -13.97
CA GLY A 847 27.59 18.08 -13.37
C GLY A 847 27.21 16.98 -14.37
N PHE A 848 27.62 17.12 -15.65
CA PHE A 848 27.40 16.17 -16.74
C PHE A 848 28.64 16.00 -17.64
N ASP A 849 29.85 16.21 -17.09
CA ASP A 849 31.12 16.13 -17.83
C ASP A 849 31.10 16.99 -19.12
N GLY A 850 30.55 18.19 -19.02
CA GLY A 850 30.47 19.13 -20.15
C GLY A 850 29.32 18.86 -21.13
N LEU A 851 28.51 17.78 -20.89
CA LEU A 851 27.34 17.49 -21.74
C LEU A 851 26.13 18.34 -21.40
N TYR A 852 25.17 18.37 -22.31
CA TYR A 852 23.89 19.04 -22.16
C TYR A 852 23.96 20.55 -21.88
N SER A 853 25.11 21.20 -22.16
CA SER A 853 25.26 22.66 -22.06
C SER A 853 24.10 23.35 -22.81
N GLY A 854 23.47 24.33 -22.16
CA GLY A 854 22.33 25.04 -22.68
C GLY A 854 21.00 24.24 -22.72
N TYR A 855 20.96 22.99 -22.29
CA TYR A 855 19.70 22.25 -22.17
C TYR A 855 18.93 22.76 -20.94
N GLU A 856 17.64 22.92 -21.09
CA GLU A 856 16.78 23.28 -19.95
C GLU A 856 16.48 22.04 -19.10
N ILE A 857 16.64 22.18 -17.79
CA ILE A 857 16.42 21.10 -16.82
C ILE A 857 14.91 20.92 -16.61
N ILE A 858 14.45 19.68 -16.79
CA ILE A 858 13.10 19.22 -16.47
C ILE A 858 13.17 18.39 -15.19
N GLN A 859 12.56 18.88 -14.11
CA GLN A 859 12.54 18.17 -12.83
C GLN A 859 11.30 18.52 -12.01
N SER A 860 10.95 17.65 -11.05
CA SER A 860 9.93 17.97 -10.04
C SER A 860 10.43 19.11 -9.14
N ALA A 861 9.52 19.99 -8.73
CA ALA A 861 9.79 21.13 -7.86
C ALA A 861 8.68 21.31 -6.82
N ASN A 862 8.98 22.01 -5.74
CA ASN A 862 7.98 22.43 -4.76
C ASN A 862 7.28 23.68 -5.32
N LEU A 863 6.05 23.53 -5.80
CA LEU A 863 5.39 24.53 -6.65
C LEU A 863 4.13 25.17 -6.06
N GLY A 864 3.54 24.64 -5.00
CA GLY A 864 2.26 25.19 -4.62
C GLY A 864 1.78 24.86 -3.22
N ASP A 865 0.53 25.27 -2.98
CA ASP A 865 -0.22 25.05 -1.75
C ASP A 865 -1.48 24.27 -2.04
N ALA A 866 -1.91 23.46 -1.09
CA ALA A 866 -3.14 22.70 -1.16
C ALA A 866 -3.94 22.80 0.12
N LYS A 867 -5.27 22.83 0.01
CA LYS A 867 -6.21 22.82 1.13
C LYS A 867 -7.13 21.62 1.00
N LEU A 868 -7.26 20.90 2.08
CA LEU A 868 -8.14 19.73 2.19
C LEU A 868 -9.10 19.95 3.36
N ASN A 869 -10.41 19.85 3.12
CA ASN A 869 -11.43 19.83 4.17
C ASN A 869 -12.12 18.47 4.10
N GLY A 870 -12.13 17.73 5.19
CA GLY A 870 -12.71 16.41 5.24
C GLY A 870 -13.75 16.27 6.34
N LEU A 871 -14.77 15.45 6.06
CA LEU A 871 -15.79 15.04 7.03
C LEU A 871 -15.92 13.53 6.97
N GLN A 872 -15.86 12.89 8.13
CA GLN A 872 -16.05 11.44 8.28
C GLN A 872 -17.11 11.18 9.34
N VAL A 873 -18.06 10.31 9.01
CA VAL A 873 -19.08 9.82 9.92
C VAL A 873 -18.98 8.32 10.00
N GLU A 874 -19.03 7.77 11.20
CA GLU A 874 -19.03 6.33 11.41
C GLU A 874 -20.09 5.96 12.45
N VAL A 875 -20.78 4.88 12.20
CA VAL A 875 -21.61 4.20 13.19
C VAL A 875 -21.28 2.71 13.19
N ARG A 876 -21.16 2.17 14.38
CA ARG A 876 -20.96 0.76 14.64
C ARG A 876 -21.80 0.38 15.84
N GLU A 877 -22.78 -0.51 15.65
CA GLU A 877 -23.74 -0.83 16.71
C GLU A 877 -24.27 -2.24 16.56
N ARG A 878 -24.33 -2.96 17.67
CA ARG A 878 -25.10 -4.19 17.80
C ARG A 878 -26.54 -3.84 18.13
N LEU A 879 -27.47 -4.19 17.25
CA LEU A 879 -28.88 -3.78 17.32
C LEU A 879 -29.67 -4.63 18.32
N THR A 880 -29.19 -4.74 19.57
CA THR A 880 -29.79 -5.56 20.64
C THR A 880 -31.17 -5.06 21.06
N PHE A 881 -31.50 -3.80 20.76
CA PHE A 881 -32.81 -3.22 21.02
C PHE A 881 -33.89 -3.72 20.03
N LEU A 882 -33.53 -4.36 18.93
CA LEU A 882 -34.49 -4.93 17.98
C LEU A 882 -35.16 -6.21 18.56
N PRO A 883 -36.42 -6.50 18.24
CA PRO A 883 -37.14 -7.66 18.79
C PRO A 883 -36.73 -8.99 18.15
N GLY A 884 -36.87 -10.08 18.90
CA GLY A 884 -36.80 -11.45 18.40
C GLY A 884 -35.46 -11.80 17.75
N LEU A 885 -35.52 -12.32 16.53
CA LEU A 885 -34.36 -12.76 15.74
C LEU A 885 -33.45 -11.60 15.34
N LEU A 886 -33.98 -10.39 15.21
CA LEU A 886 -33.23 -9.23 14.77
C LEU A 886 -32.18 -8.73 15.78
N LYS A 887 -32.22 -9.20 17.03
CA LYS A 887 -31.19 -8.93 18.06
C LYS A 887 -29.79 -9.41 17.67
N GLY A 888 -29.70 -10.36 16.73
CA GLY A 888 -28.45 -10.88 16.21
C GLY A 888 -27.76 -9.98 15.20
N LEU A 889 -28.39 -8.85 14.80
CA LEU A 889 -27.81 -7.92 13.81
C LEU A 889 -26.79 -6.99 14.45
N THR A 890 -25.69 -6.80 13.74
CA THR A 890 -24.72 -5.73 13.96
C THR A 890 -24.63 -4.89 12.68
N ALA A 891 -24.87 -3.60 12.78
CA ALA A 891 -24.78 -2.67 11.68
C ALA A 891 -23.50 -1.84 11.77
N ARG A 892 -22.90 -1.56 10.63
CA ARG A 892 -21.74 -0.69 10.47
C ARG A 892 -21.92 0.15 9.23
N ALA A 893 -21.63 1.41 9.33
CA ALA A 893 -21.58 2.30 8.18
C ALA A 893 -20.56 3.39 8.43
N ASN A 894 -19.87 3.77 7.38
CA ASN A 894 -19.08 5.00 7.41
C ASN A 894 -19.23 5.76 6.10
N TYR A 895 -19.10 7.05 6.17
CA TYR A 895 -19.12 7.98 5.05
C TYR A 895 -17.97 8.95 5.17
N THR A 896 -17.26 9.16 4.06
CA THR A 896 -16.17 10.12 3.94
C THR A 896 -16.48 11.11 2.84
N TYR A 897 -16.37 12.39 3.14
CA TYR A 897 -16.41 13.49 2.20
C TYR A 897 -15.09 14.26 2.24
N LEU A 898 -14.52 14.55 1.08
CA LEU A 898 -13.30 15.32 0.93
C LEU A 898 -13.51 16.44 -0.09
N GLU A 899 -13.20 17.64 0.30
CA GLU A 899 -13.11 18.82 -0.56
C GLU A 899 -11.65 19.25 -0.71
N THR A 900 -11.23 19.52 -1.94
CA THR A 900 -9.84 19.89 -2.27
C THR A 900 -9.82 21.19 -3.06
N SER A 901 -8.86 22.06 -2.74
CA SER A 901 -8.59 23.27 -3.50
C SER A 901 -7.13 23.70 -3.37
N GLY A 902 -6.61 24.49 -4.29
CA GLY A 902 -5.26 25.05 -4.23
C GLY A 902 -4.45 24.89 -5.51
N LYS A 903 -3.19 25.26 -5.46
CA LYS A 903 -2.24 25.26 -6.58
C LYS A 903 -1.39 24.00 -6.57
N PHE A 904 -1.99 22.87 -6.86
CA PHE A 904 -1.34 21.54 -6.77
C PHE A 904 -0.22 21.30 -7.79
N ALA A 905 -0.23 21.99 -8.91
CA ALA A 905 0.72 21.73 -10.00
C ALA A 905 1.31 23.02 -10.60
N GLY A 906 1.31 24.12 -9.85
CA GLY A 906 1.87 25.38 -10.33
C GLY A 906 0.99 26.60 -10.07
N THR A 907 0.79 27.43 -11.10
CA THR A 907 0.14 28.75 -10.96
C THR A 907 -1.39 28.70 -10.98
N VAL A 908 -1.99 27.63 -11.53
CA VAL A 908 -3.43 27.51 -11.70
C VAL A 908 -4.06 26.93 -10.44
N GLU A 909 -5.06 27.62 -9.91
CA GLU A 909 -5.85 27.12 -8.78
C GLU A 909 -6.86 26.07 -9.25
N LEU A 910 -6.76 24.87 -8.70
CA LEU A 910 -7.68 23.77 -8.91
C LEU A 910 -8.76 23.77 -7.84
N LYS A 911 -9.98 23.45 -8.24
CA LYS A 911 -11.15 23.34 -7.36
C LYS A 911 -11.47 21.88 -7.02
N ASN A 912 -12.44 21.71 -6.16
CA ASN A 912 -12.90 20.35 -5.78
C ASN A 912 -13.33 19.55 -7.03
N GLY A 913 -12.88 18.29 -7.09
CA GLY A 913 -13.10 17.40 -8.23
C GLY A 913 -12.15 17.61 -9.42
N GLN A 914 -11.21 18.57 -9.34
CA GLN A 914 -10.20 18.83 -10.36
C GLN A 914 -8.81 18.31 -9.98
N VAL A 915 -8.62 17.94 -8.72
CA VAL A 915 -7.32 17.47 -8.22
C VAL A 915 -7.19 15.98 -8.45
N ALA A 916 -6.20 15.58 -9.24
CA ALA A 916 -5.97 14.16 -9.59
C ALA A 916 -5.58 13.33 -8.36
N GLY A 917 -6.17 12.13 -8.26
CA GLY A 917 -5.86 11.16 -7.21
C GLY A 917 -6.59 11.37 -5.88
N PHE A 918 -7.36 12.46 -5.72
CA PHE A 918 -8.17 12.72 -4.53
C PHE A 918 -9.63 12.26 -4.75
N ILE A 919 -10.14 11.48 -3.81
CA ILE A 919 -11.47 10.85 -3.89
C ILE A 919 -12.46 11.68 -3.07
N PRO A 920 -13.42 12.38 -3.71
CA PRO A 920 -14.31 13.30 -3.01
C PRO A 920 -15.32 12.61 -2.09
N ARG A 921 -15.73 11.39 -2.40
CA ARG A 921 -16.76 10.66 -1.65
C ARG A 921 -16.44 9.17 -1.61
N ALA A 922 -16.54 8.59 -0.42
CA ALA A 922 -16.47 7.15 -0.24
C ALA A 922 -17.40 6.74 0.91
N TYR A 923 -17.99 5.56 0.84
CA TYR A 923 -18.73 5.00 1.96
C TYR A 923 -18.61 3.47 1.99
N ASN A 924 -18.70 2.93 3.18
CA ASN A 924 -18.75 1.50 3.42
C ASN A 924 -19.97 1.21 4.29
N ALA A 925 -20.67 0.12 3.99
CA ALA A 925 -21.79 -0.34 4.78
C ALA A 925 -21.70 -1.86 4.95
N GLY A 926 -21.97 -2.34 6.16
CA GLY A 926 -21.92 -3.76 6.48
C GLY A 926 -23.02 -4.14 7.47
N LEU A 927 -23.58 -5.33 7.26
CA LEU A 927 -24.50 -5.98 8.17
C LEU A 927 -23.95 -7.36 8.50
N ILE A 928 -23.85 -7.66 9.79
CA ILE A 928 -23.45 -8.97 10.28
C ILE A 928 -24.61 -9.52 11.09
N TYR A 929 -25.04 -10.71 10.78
CA TYR A 929 -26.07 -11.43 11.50
C TYR A 929 -25.50 -12.68 12.13
N ALA A 930 -25.78 -12.86 13.42
CA ALA A 930 -25.41 -14.06 14.16
C ALA A 930 -26.60 -14.54 14.99
N TYR A 931 -27.07 -15.76 14.70
CA TYR A 931 -28.14 -16.38 15.43
C TYR A 931 -27.88 -17.87 15.62
N LYS A 932 -27.75 -18.30 16.88
CA LYS A 932 -27.41 -19.69 17.25
C LYS A 932 -26.15 -20.18 16.50
N LYS A 933 -26.32 -21.15 15.59
CA LYS A 933 -25.25 -21.74 14.78
C LYS A 933 -25.08 -21.05 13.43
N PHE A 934 -25.98 -20.14 13.02
CA PHE A 934 -25.94 -19.48 11.73
C PHE A 934 -25.30 -18.09 11.83
N GLY A 935 -24.49 -17.78 10.86
CA GLY A 935 -24.01 -16.45 10.61
C GLY A 935 -24.23 -16.05 9.16
N ALA A 936 -24.49 -14.76 8.94
CA ALA A 936 -24.53 -14.15 7.62
C ALA A 936 -23.87 -12.77 7.67
N SER A 937 -23.27 -12.37 6.57
CA SER A 937 -22.69 -11.03 6.43
C SER A 937 -22.98 -10.47 5.05
N PHE A 938 -23.17 -9.18 5.00
CA PHE A 938 -23.19 -8.38 3.78
C PHE A 938 -22.28 -7.19 3.99
N ASP A 939 -21.46 -6.88 3.00
CA ASP A 939 -20.66 -5.67 3.01
C ASP A 939 -20.59 -5.05 1.62
N MET A 940 -20.56 -3.72 1.59
CA MET A 940 -20.51 -2.90 0.40
C MET A 940 -19.47 -1.78 0.58
N ASN A 941 -18.57 -1.67 -0.37
CA ASN A 941 -17.62 -0.57 -0.47
C ASN A 941 -17.97 0.26 -1.71
N TYR A 942 -18.06 1.56 -1.58
CA TYR A 942 -18.29 2.50 -2.66
C TYR A 942 -17.18 3.54 -2.71
N THR A 943 -16.63 3.73 -3.90
CA THR A 943 -15.69 4.80 -4.21
C THR A 943 -16.30 5.69 -5.27
N GLY A 944 -16.40 6.99 -4.98
CA GLY A 944 -16.96 7.97 -5.89
C GLY A 944 -16.04 8.29 -7.05
N LYS A 945 -16.57 8.95 -8.04
CA LYS A 945 -15.85 9.45 -9.22
C LYS A 945 -14.79 10.47 -8.87
N TYR A 946 -13.60 10.36 -9.50
CA TYR A 946 -12.51 11.31 -9.33
C TYR A 946 -11.58 11.34 -10.56
N PRO A 947 -10.86 12.45 -10.83
CA PRO A 947 -9.87 12.49 -11.88
C PRO A 947 -8.60 11.74 -11.47
N THR A 948 -8.09 10.88 -12.35
CA THR A 948 -6.75 10.25 -12.21
C THR A 948 -5.68 11.06 -12.91
N VAL A 949 -6.08 11.78 -13.97
CA VAL A 949 -5.28 12.79 -14.66
C VAL A 949 -6.18 14.00 -14.90
N TYR A 950 -5.71 15.19 -14.58
CA TYR A 950 -6.43 16.43 -14.84
C TYR A 950 -5.54 17.37 -15.65
N SER A 951 -6.08 17.94 -16.71
CA SER A 951 -5.38 18.90 -17.56
C SER A 951 -6.16 20.21 -17.64
N THR A 952 -5.53 21.30 -17.28
CA THR A 952 -6.07 22.67 -17.40
C THR A 952 -5.95 23.22 -18.82
N THR A 953 -4.93 22.78 -19.56
CA THR A 953 -4.64 23.25 -20.93
C THR A 953 -5.33 22.43 -22.01
N THR A 954 -5.52 21.13 -21.75
CA THR A 954 -6.13 20.20 -22.71
C THR A 954 -7.23 19.42 -21.99
N PRO A 955 -8.42 19.98 -21.77
CA PRO A 955 -9.51 19.31 -21.05
C PRO A 955 -9.88 17.94 -21.60
N THR A 956 -9.74 17.75 -22.91
CA THR A 956 -9.98 16.47 -23.63
C THR A 956 -9.01 15.36 -23.24
N SER A 957 -7.91 15.65 -22.54
CA SER A 957 -6.98 14.66 -21.98
C SER A 957 -7.24 14.32 -20.52
N THR A 958 -8.24 14.94 -19.88
CA THR A 958 -8.61 14.63 -18.51
C THR A 958 -9.20 13.23 -18.41
N ILE A 959 -8.68 12.43 -17.49
CA ILE A 959 -9.09 11.03 -17.27
C ILE A 959 -9.75 10.94 -15.93
N TYR A 960 -10.96 10.40 -15.92
CA TYR A 960 -11.72 10.13 -14.71
C TYR A 960 -11.77 8.64 -14.41
N ARG A 961 -11.59 8.28 -13.16
CA ARG A 961 -12.07 7.01 -12.62
C ARG A 961 -13.54 7.15 -12.32
N ASP A 962 -14.35 6.28 -12.87
CA ASP A 962 -15.79 6.26 -12.59
C ASP A 962 -16.06 5.77 -11.16
N ALA A 963 -17.25 6.10 -10.66
CA ALA A 963 -17.70 5.55 -9.40
C ALA A 963 -17.92 4.03 -9.53
N TRP A 964 -17.57 3.28 -8.50
CA TRP A 964 -17.78 1.84 -8.49
C TRP A 964 -18.09 1.32 -7.09
N LYS A 965 -18.75 0.18 -7.04
CA LYS A 965 -19.09 -0.47 -5.78
C LYS A 965 -18.70 -1.95 -5.83
N MET A 966 -18.22 -2.44 -4.71
CA MET A 966 -17.94 -3.85 -4.50
C MET A 966 -18.87 -4.37 -3.40
N MET A 967 -19.63 -5.41 -3.69
CA MET A 967 -20.56 -6.02 -2.75
C MET A 967 -20.18 -7.47 -2.53
N ASN A 968 -20.15 -7.88 -1.26
CA ASN A 968 -19.84 -9.24 -0.85
C ASN A 968 -20.92 -9.76 0.10
N VAL A 969 -21.15 -11.07 0.06
CA VAL A 969 -22.01 -11.77 1.02
C VAL A 969 -21.26 -12.99 1.58
N GLY A 970 -21.52 -13.27 2.85
CA GLY A 970 -20.95 -14.41 3.54
C GLY A 970 -22.02 -15.19 4.32
N PHE A 971 -21.86 -16.50 4.38
CA PHE A 971 -22.69 -17.38 5.19
C PHE A 971 -21.79 -18.30 6.00
N SER A 972 -22.18 -18.60 7.22
CA SER A 972 -21.46 -19.54 8.07
C SER A 972 -22.41 -20.40 8.87
N TYR A 973 -21.97 -21.63 9.16
CA TYR A 973 -22.69 -22.57 10.00
C TYR A 973 -21.74 -23.31 10.93
N ARG A 974 -21.95 -23.16 12.24
CA ARG A 974 -21.18 -23.85 13.26
C ARG A 974 -21.62 -25.30 13.38
N VAL A 975 -20.84 -26.21 12.85
CA VAL A 975 -21.11 -27.64 12.92
C VAL A 975 -20.80 -28.17 14.33
N ARG A 976 -19.63 -27.79 14.85
CA ARG A 976 -19.12 -28.15 16.18
C ARG A 976 -18.61 -26.88 16.89
N PRO A 977 -18.38 -26.90 18.22
CA PRO A 977 -17.79 -25.75 18.92
C PRO A 977 -16.46 -25.27 18.32
N ASP A 978 -15.65 -26.20 17.84
CA ASP A 978 -14.31 -26.01 17.26
C ASP A 978 -14.30 -25.96 15.71
N ALA A 979 -15.47 -26.00 15.04
CA ALA A 979 -15.55 -26.07 13.58
C ALA A 979 -16.74 -25.32 12.99
N THR A 980 -16.49 -24.37 12.12
CA THR A 980 -17.48 -23.57 11.40
C THR A 980 -17.23 -23.68 9.90
N LEU A 981 -18.23 -24.13 9.16
CA LEU A 981 -18.25 -24.07 7.70
C LEU A 981 -18.63 -22.67 7.24
N PHE A 982 -18.08 -22.24 6.13
CA PHE A 982 -18.43 -20.93 5.55
C PHE A 982 -18.42 -20.94 4.02
N LEU A 983 -19.19 -20.00 3.46
CA LEU A 983 -19.26 -19.68 2.05
C LEU A 983 -19.25 -18.17 1.91
N ASN A 984 -18.29 -17.61 1.19
CA ASN A 984 -18.23 -16.19 0.82
C ASN A 984 -18.37 -16.05 -0.69
N VAL A 985 -19.19 -15.09 -1.12
CA VAL A 985 -19.36 -14.69 -2.51
C VAL A 985 -18.88 -13.27 -2.66
N ASN A 986 -17.78 -13.09 -3.37
CA ASN A 986 -17.15 -11.78 -3.56
C ASN A 986 -17.62 -11.18 -4.87
N ASN A 987 -17.77 -9.86 -4.88
CA ASN A 987 -18.18 -9.09 -6.04
C ASN A 987 -19.46 -9.66 -6.70
N ILE A 988 -20.54 -9.74 -5.94
CA ILE A 988 -21.82 -10.32 -6.41
C ILE A 988 -22.39 -9.58 -7.63
N ALA A 989 -22.10 -8.28 -7.75
CA ALA A 989 -22.52 -7.43 -8.87
C ALA A 989 -21.64 -7.58 -10.11
N GLN A 990 -20.46 -8.23 -10.01
CA GLN A 990 -19.47 -8.32 -11.08
C GLN A 990 -19.04 -6.94 -11.63
N GLU A 991 -19.06 -5.91 -10.79
CA GLU A 991 -18.56 -4.60 -11.15
C GLU A 991 -17.05 -4.58 -11.13
N GLY A 992 -16.47 -3.96 -12.15
CA GLY A 992 -15.05 -3.69 -12.24
C GLY A 992 -14.76 -2.20 -12.42
N PRO A 993 -13.54 -1.78 -12.12
CA PRO A 993 -13.14 -0.40 -12.31
C PRO A 993 -13.27 0.06 -13.75
N ARG A 994 -13.82 1.26 -13.94
CA ARG A 994 -13.97 1.90 -15.24
C ARG A 994 -13.30 3.27 -15.24
N GLN A 995 -12.67 3.61 -16.33
CA GLN A 995 -12.17 4.97 -16.59
C GLN A 995 -12.78 5.50 -17.87
N TYR A 996 -12.95 6.82 -17.95
CA TYR A 996 -13.30 7.51 -19.18
C TYR A 996 -12.40 8.75 -19.33
N ILE A 997 -12.26 9.19 -20.57
CA ILE A 997 -11.51 10.39 -20.92
C ILE A 997 -12.48 11.47 -21.38
N PHE A 998 -12.36 12.66 -20.80
CA PHE A 998 -13.17 13.84 -21.09
C PHE A 998 -14.62 13.71 -20.63
N ASN A 999 -15.41 12.76 -21.17
CA ASN A 999 -16.79 12.50 -20.82
C ASN A 999 -17.10 11.00 -20.77
N GLU A 1000 -18.23 10.64 -20.17
CA GLU A 1000 -18.59 9.24 -19.87
C GLU A 1000 -18.83 8.37 -21.10
N THR A 1001 -19.07 8.98 -22.28
CA THR A 1001 -19.24 8.23 -23.54
C THR A 1001 -17.91 7.73 -24.10
N ARG A 1002 -16.76 8.31 -23.68
CA ARG A 1002 -15.43 7.93 -24.09
C ARG A 1002 -14.78 7.02 -23.06
N VAL A 1003 -15.23 5.80 -22.98
CA VAL A 1003 -14.67 4.81 -22.04
C VAL A 1003 -13.23 4.53 -22.41
N ARG A 1004 -12.30 4.96 -21.57
CA ARG A 1004 -10.87 4.74 -21.75
C ARG A 1004 -10.43 3.34 -21.39
N SER A 1005 -10.88 2.85 -20.23
CA SER A 1005 -10.59 1.48 -19.80
C SER A 1005 -11.73 0.93 -18.95
N GLN A 1006 -11.91 -0.36 -19.04
CA GLN A 1006 -12.85 -1.10 -18.25
C GLN A 1006 -12.29 -2.47 -17.89
N TRP A 1007 -12.36 -2.83 -16.63
CA TRP A 1007 -11.97 -4.13 -16.11
C TRP A 1007 -13.20 -5.01 -15.96
N VAL A 1008 -13.05 -6.25 -16.35
CA VAL A 1008 -14.05 -7.29 -16.08
C VAL A 1008 -13.60 -8.07 -14.86
N VAL A 1009 -14.31 -7.89 -13.74
CA VAL A 1009 -14.01 -8.56 -12.49
C VAL A 1009 -15.05 -9.63 -12.23
N PRO A 1010 -14.72 -10.91 -12.34
CA PRO A 1010 -15.69 -11.98 -12.15
C PRO A 1010 -16.09 -12.11 -10.67
N ARG A 1011 -17.21 -12.76 -10.44
CA ARG A 1011 -17.62 -13.22 -9.12
C ARG A 1011 -16.69 -14.32 -8.65
N ALA A 1012 -16.27 -14.29 -7.37
CA ALA A 1012 -15.47 -15.33 -6.75
C ALA A 1012 -16.23 -15.99 -5.60
N LEU A 1013 -16.17 -17.31 -5.55
CA LEU A 1013 -16.68 -18.12 -4.44
C LEU A 1013 -15.51 -18.58 -3.58
N LYS A 1014 -15.63 -18.47 -2.25
CA LYS A 1014 -14.69 -19.04 -1.29
C LYS A 1014 -15.47 -19.84 -0.27
N PHE A 1015 -15.14 -21.12 -0.12
CA PHE A 1015 -15.78 -21.97 0.86
C PHE A 1015 -14.76 -22.79 1.63
N GLY A 1016 -15.05 -23.08 2.87
CA GLY A 1016 -14.09 -23.76 3.73
C GLY A 1016 -14.58 -23.99 5.15
N ILE A 1017 -13.63 -24.33 6.00
CA ILE A 1017 -13.80 -24.58 7.41
C ILE A 1017 -12.80 -23.74 8.22
N THR A 1018 -13.26 -23.17 9.33
CA THR A 1018 -12.42 -22.47 10.30
C THR A 1018 -12.78 -22.89 11.71
N GLY A 1019 -11.81 -22.83 12.62
CA GLY A 1019 -12.06 -23.22 14.01
C GLY A 1019 -10.96 -22.82 14.95
N GLN A 1020 -11.20 -23.14 16.26
CA GLN A 1020 -10.25 -22.95 17.37
C GLN A 1020 -10.28 -24.17 18.28
N PHE A 1021 -9.16 -24.53 18.86
CA PHE A 1021 -8.99 -25.67 19.77
C PHE A 1021 -7.95 -25.36 20.87
#